data_45e1131250c3431e7ae584d274c21679
#
_entry.id   45e1131250c3431e7ae584d274c21679
#
_cell.length_a   1.000
_cell.length_b   1.000
_cell.length_c   1.000
_cell.angle_alpha   90.00
_cell.angle_beta   90.00
_cell.angle_gamma   90.00
#
_symmetry.space_group_name_H-M   'P 1'
#
loop_
_entity.id
_entity.type
_entity.pdbx_description
1 polymer ?
#
loop_
_entity_poly.entity_id
_entity_poly.type
_entity_poly.pdbx_seq_one_letter_code
_entity_poly.pdbx_strand_id
1 'polypeptide(L)'
;MKRLGIFFFYEKNGDVDDFITYYLRDLARNLTELIVVCNGKLSKQGRAAFEEFTDQIIVRENKGLDVWAYKTALDHYGWQRLSEFDEVVMTNSTLMGPVRPLKEMFDAMAERTNLDFWGLTIHHGAEGNPFKGKHLYNYLPVHIQSHFIVYRKKFIQSKELQNYWDTMPMIESYTDSVQRYESVFTKQFADKGYQWDVYVNTDDLKEFTDYPLLVCPTRLLRDKKCPLFKRRSFMHDFEAYLNDTAGEPVRELYAYLRDHTDYPLELIWKNMIRTMHPYDFTRNLGLTRLIPERVQDEASAAAVRNNRRIALCMHLYFMDMLPQSCAFAANMPPETDVFISTNTPEKKQQIEEAFRTLPLHAVTVKVVENRGRDVAAFLCDLAPQIREYDYACFMHDKKAIQTKPGSVGASFGYVCNENICKNADYVLNVLTEFEKDPYLGLLCPPFPTHGVYFMNMCSNGWGPNFDNTKALMKKLGIDRPISGEKMPIAPFGSVFWFRVKALAPLFDHGWQHEDFPPEPLPQDGTISHAIERIYPFVAQGAGYYPAQAMSADYAVARCDSMQAYAGGLIRPLARVFDCTTFGSAAASAGAFAARRHWFGFGNYGPYENSKRRRARNWLRKRMPKSAYENMMRVKRTVLGPHDVNYED
;
A
#
# COMPACT_ATOMS: atom_id res chain seq x y z
N MET A 1 13.32 38.00 12.55
CA MET A 1 14.09 37.01 13.33
C MET A 1 15.10 36.33 12.43
N LYS A 2 16.35 36.18 12.88
CA LYS A 2 17.39 35.41 12.17
C LYS A 2 17.20 33.92 12.50
N ARG A 3 16.81 33.10 11.50
CA ARG A 3 16.51 31.68 11.72
C ARG A 3 17.43 30.77 10.94
N LEU A 4 17.96 29.74 11.59
CA LEU A 4 18.62 28.60 10.95
C LEU A 4 17.65 27.44 10.86
N GLY A 5 17.47 26.88 9.66
CA GLY A 5 16.74 25.62 9.44
C GLY A 5 17.71 24.45 9.35
N ILE A 6 17.43 23.40 10.09
CA ILE A 6 18.11 22.10 9.97
C ILE A 6 17.06 21.10 9.45
N PHE A 7 17.23 20.67 8.21
CA PHE A 7 16.32 19.72 7.58
C PHE A 7 16.97 18.32 7.50
N PHE A 8 16.38 17.35 8.16
CA PHE A 8 16.80 15.97 8.08
C PHE A 8 16.10 15.22 6.94
N PHE A 9 16.90 14.53 6.14
CA PHE A 9 16.44 13.70 5.04
C PHE A 9 16.99 12.28 5.10
N TYR A 10 16.12 11.31 4.85
CA TYR A 10 16.47 9.93 4.59
C TYR A 10 15.54 9.30 3.58
N GLU A 11 16.12 8.72 2.54
CA GLU A 11 15.46 7.84 1.59
C GLU A 11 16.46 6.78 1.12
N LYS A 12 15.99 5.54 0.93
CA LYS A 12 16.82 4.35 0.66
C LYS A 12 17.77 4.52 -0.53
N ASN A 13 17.27 5.13 -1.61
CA ASN A 13 18.01 5.36 -2.85
C ASN A 13 18.60 6.78 -2.92
N GLY A 14 18.18 7.65 -2.02
CA GLY A 14 18.55 9.07 -2.01
C GLY A 14 17.72 9.94 -2.95
N ASP A 15 16.55 9.50 -3.35
CA ASP A 15 15.65 10.23 -4.22
C ASP A 15 14.80 11.22 -3.43
N VAL A 16 14.75 12.46 -3.87
CA VAL A 16 13.99 13.55 -3.26
C VAL A 16 12.67 13.72 -3.99
N ASP A 17 11.57 13.38 -3.32
CA ASP A 17 10.22 13.54 -3.87
C ASP A 17 9.78 15.01 -3.93
N ASP A 18 8.91 15.35 -4.87
CA ASP A 18 8.40 16.71 -5.09
C ASP A 18 7.72 17.31 -3.85
N PHE A 19 7.12 16.51 -2.96
CA PHE A 19 6.52 17.03 -1.73
C PHE A 19 7.54 17.66 -0.78
N ILE A 20 8.80 17.20 -0.82
CA ILE A 20 9.90 17.73 -0.01
C ILE A 20 10.31 19.10 -0.53
N THR A 21 10.48 19.24 -1.83
CA THR A 21 10.82 20.54 -2.45
C THR A 21 9.67 21.54 -2.30
N TYR A 22 8.42 21.06 -2.36
CA TYR A 22 7.23 21.87 -2.08
C TYR A 22 7.25 22.41 -0.64
N TYR A 23 7.54 21.55 0.34
CA TYR A 23 7.66 21.93 1.73
C TYR A 23 8.83 22.92 1.96
N LEU A 24 10.01 22.60 1.42
CA LEU A 24 11.20 23.44 1.58
C LEU A 24 11.05 24.81 0.92
N ARG A 25 10.31 24.93 -0.16
CA ARG A 25 10.06 26.23 -0.83
C ARG A 25 9.33 27.22 0.04
N ASP A 26 8.40 26.79 0.86
CA ASP A 26 7.74 27.65 1.83
C ASP A 26 8.57 27.83 3.11
N LEU A 27 9.18 26.76 3.62
CA LEU A 27 10.04 26.81 4.80
C LEU A 27 11.21 27.80 4.61
N ALA A 28 11.92 27.72 3.50
CA ALA A 28 13.10 28.57 3.21
C ALA A 28 12.77 30.08 3.23
N ARG A 29 11.56 30.47 2.87
CA ARG A 29 11.11 31.87 2.93
C ARG A 29 11.07 32.44 4.35
N ASN A 30 11.06 31.56 5.35
CA ASN A 30 11.00 31.93 6.77
C ASN A 30 12.37 31.79 7.46
N LEU A 31 13.40 31.37 6.73
CA LEU A 31 14.74 31.11 7.23
C LEU A 31 15.75 32.12 6.72
N THR A 32 16.82 32.33 7.47
CA THR A 32 18.00 33.10 7.02
C THR A 32 19.04 32.16 6.41
N GLU A 33 19.18 30.97 6.99
CA GLU A 33 20.08 29.92 6.53
C GLU A 33 19.35 28.56 6.61
N LEU A 34 19.70 27.66 5.70
CA LEU A 34 19.19 26.28 5.69
C LEU A 34 20.38 25.32 5.52
N ILE A 35 20.43 24.28 6.33
CA ILE A 35 21.31 23.12 6.14
C ILE A 35 20.48 21.84 6.00
N VAL A 36 20.85 21.03 5.02
CA VAL A 36 20.23 19.71 4.80
C VAL A 36 21.19 18.62 5.24
N VAL A 37 20.74 17.72 6.11
CA VAL A 37 21.53 16.55 6.53
C VAL A 37 20.87 15.29 6.03
N CYS A 38 21.55 14.60 5.12
CA CYS A 38 21.09 13.36 4.50
C CYS A 38 21.78 12.16 5.14
N ASN A 39 21.00 11.22 5.66
CA ASN A 39 21.52 9.92 6.07
C ASN A 39 21.53 8.95 4.87
N GLY A 40 22.65 8.21 4.71
CA GLY A 40 22.81 7.20 3.68
C GLY A 40 23.20 7.78 2.32
N LYS A 41 22.34 7.61 1.34
CA LYS A 41 22.59 8.05 -0.04
C LYS A 41 21.88 9.37 -0.36
N LEU A 42 22.41 10.06 -1.34
CA LEU A 42 21.73 11.17 -2.01
C LEU A 42 22.02 11.04 -3.51
N SER A 43 20.97 10.87 -4.32
CA SER A 43 21.10 10.79 -5.77
C SER A 43 21.56 12.14 -6.36
N LYS A 44 22.08 12.13 -7.60
CA LYS A 44 22.46 13.37 -8.28
C LYS A 44 21.27 14.33 -8.43
N GLN A 45 20.11 13.78 -8.80
CA GLN A 45 18.86 14.55 -8.90
C GLN A 45 18.41 15.07 -7.54
N GLY A 46 18.50 14.22 -6.50
CA GLY A 46 18.16 14.62 -5.12
C GLY A 46 19.07 15.73 -4.60
N ARG A 47 20.37 15.70 -4.93
CA ARG A 47 21.29 16.79 -4.61
C ARG A 47 20.90 18.08 -5.32
N ALA A 48 20.65 18.03 -6.63
CA ALA A 48 20.22 19.19 -7.40
C ALA A 48 18.91 19.79 -6.86
N ALA A 49 17.96 18.95 -6.42
CA ALA A 49 16.73 19.40 -5.81
C ALA A 49 16.94 20.16 -4.49
N PHE A 50 17.92 19.80 -3.67
CA PHE A 50 18.28 20.55 -2.46
C PHE A 50 19.09 21.80 -2.75
N GLU A 51 19.94 21.78 -3.77
CA GLU A 51 20.75 22.92 -4.21
C GLU A 51 19.90 24.11 -4.68
N GLU A 52 18.60 23.90 -4.99
CA GLU A 52 17.65 25.01 -5.22
C GLU A 52 17.45 25.87 -3.95
N PHE A 53 17.70 25.34 -2.75
CA PHE A 53 17.42 26.00 -1.47
C PHE A 53 18.66 26.31 -0.65
N THR A 54 19.74 25.52 -0.79
CA THR A 54 20.97 25.68 -0.03
C THR A 54 22.16 24.95 -0.66
N ASP A 55 23.35 25.48 -0.49
CA ASP A 55 24.64 24.82 -0.78
C ASP A 55 25.14 23.99 0.41
N GLN A 56 24.53 24.15 1.60
CA GLN A 56 24.91 23.44 2.81
C GLN A 56 24.22 22.08 2.89
N ILE A 57 24.83 21.07 2.28
CA ILE A 57 24.30 19.71 2.20
C ILE A 57 25.35 18.74 2.75
N ILE A 58 25.05 18.12 3.90
CA ILE A 58 25.87 17.08 4.51
C ILE A 58 25.26 15.72 4.21
N VAL A 59 26.05 14.83 3.60
CA VAL A 59 25.68 13.42 3.41
C VAL A 59 26.52 12.59 4.37
N ARG A 60 25.87 11.80 5.22
CA ARG A 60 26.52 11.01 6.26
C ARG A 60 26.03 9.57 6.26
N GLU A 61 26.75 8.69 6.97
CA GLU A 61 26.30 7.32 7.18
C GLU A 61 24.92 7.27 7.87
N ASN A 62 24.06 6.32 7.48
CA ASN A 62 22.74 6.16 8.08
C ASN A 62 22.84 5.51 9.47
N LYS A 63 23.29 6.27 10.45
CA LYS A 63 23.39 5.90 11.87
C LYS A 63 22.79 6.99 12.75
N GLY A 64 22.13 6.59 13.84
CA GLY A 64 21.61 7.51 14.84
C GLY A 64 20.35 8.26 14.43
N LEU A 65 19.70 7.85 13.32
CA LEU A 65 18.43 8.38 12.79
C LEU A 65 18.47 9.92 12.62
N ASP A 66 17.34 10.58 12.86
CA ASP A 66 17.18 12.03 12.84
C ASP A 66 17.95 12.74 13.96
N VAL A 67 18.00 12.15 15.14
CA VAL A 67 18.71 12.71 16.31
C VAL A 67 20.17 13.01 16.00
N TRP A 68 20.89 12.06 15.41
CA TRP A 68 22.30 12.27 15.05
C TRP A 68 22.48 13.09 13.78
N ALA A 69 21.46 13.19 12.94
CA ALA A 69 21.49 14.15 11.84
C ALA A 69 21.41 15.59 12.38
N TYR A 70 20.49 15.85 13.33
CA TYR A 70 20.42 17.14 14.00
C TYR A 70 21.71 17.44 14.76
N LYS A 71 22.24 16.48 15.54
CA LYS A 71 23.55 16.64 16.21
C LYS A 71 24.65 17.01 15.22
N THR A 72 24.72 16.33 14.08
CA THR A 72 25.74 16.63 13.05
C THR A 72 25.66 18.08 12.56
N ALA A 73 24.44 18.61 12.34
CA ALA A 73 24.28 20.01 11.95
C ALA A 73 24.66 20.99 13.08
N LEU A 74 24.26 20.68 14.32
CA LEU A 74 24.60 21.48 15.49
C LEU A 74 26.12 21.53 15.71
N ASP A 75 26.81 20.39 15.62
CA ASP A 75 28.27 20.28 15.72
C ASP A 75 28.96 21.02 14.56
N HIS A 76 28.43 20.98 13.34
CA HIS A 76 28.96 21.69 12.17
C HIS A 76 28.97 23.21 12.35
N TYR A 77 27.87 23.76 12.91
CA TYR A 77 27.78 25.20 13.19
C TYR A 77 28.58 25.58 14.44
N GLY A 78 28.60 24.73 15.46
CA GLY A 78 29.15 25.02 16.79
C GLY A 78 28.31 26.04 17.57
N TRP A 79 28.32 25.92 18.89
CA TRP A 79 27.46 26.73 19.78
C TRP A 79 27.66 28.23 19.68
N GLN A 80 28.87 28.68 19.35
CA GLN A 80 29.14 30.11 19.17
C GLN A 80 28.34 30.68 18.01
N ARG A 81 28.39 30.05 16.83
CA ARG A 81 27.64 30.52 15.66
C ARG A 81 26.16 30.32 15.82
N LEU A 82 25.72 29.18 16.40
CA LEU A 82 24.32 28.94 16.71
C LEU A 82 23.69 30.06 17.57
N SER A 83 24.46 30.62 18.51
CA SER A 83 24.04 31.73 19.39
C SER A 83 23.78 33.05 18.65
N GLU A 84 24.17 33.17 17.39
CA GLU A 84 23.86 34.34 16.56
C GLU A 84 22.44 34.32 16.02
N PHE A 85 21.80 33.15 15.96
CA PHE A 85 20.44 33.01 15.49
C PHE A 85 19.44 33.29 16.62
N ASP A 86 18.30 33.84 16.25
CA ASP A 86 17.18 34.03 17.18
C ASP A 86 16.43 32.71 17.40
N GLU A 87 16.35 31.88 16.35
CA GLU A 87 15.74 30.55 16.39
C GLU A 87 16.53 29.54 15.55
N VAL A 88 16.61 28.30 16.04
CA VAL A 88 17.08 27.12 15.30
C VAL A 88 15.89 26.16 15.12
N VAL A 89 15.47 25.96 13.87
CA VAL A 89 14.32 25.14 13.46
C VAL A 89 14.85 23.77 13.03
N MET A 90 14.41 22.71 13.70
CA MET A 90 14.71 21.32 13.31
C MET A 90 13.46 20.67 12.80
N THR A 91 13.51 20.15 11.56
CA THR A 91 12.39 19.45 10.93
C THR A 91 12.89 18.36 9.99
N ASN A 92 11.98 17.48 9.53
CA ASN A 92 12.38 16.34 8.74
C ASN A 92 11.37 15.98 7.63
N SER A 93 11.77 15.08 6.73
CA SER A 93 11.01 14.61 5.58
C SER A 93 9.78 13.72 5.90
N THR A 94 9.38 13.61 7.17
CA THR A 94 8.19 12.84 7.56
C THR A 94 6.90 13.66 7.52
N LEU A 95 7.01 14.96 7.28
CA LEU A 95 5.89 15.89 7.13
C LEU A 95 5.60 16.18 5.67
N MET A 96 4.32 16.33 5.35
CA MET A 96 3.78 16.85 4.10
C MET A 96 3.06 18.17 4.35
N GLY A 97 2.90 18.96 3.30
CA GLY A 97 2.38 20.32 3.36
C GLY A 97 3.38 21.30 2.74
N PRO A 98 3.21 22.61 2.99
CA PRO A 98 2.17 23.19 3.82
C PRO A 98 0.82 23.33 3.08
N VAL A 99 -0.28 23.20 3.81
CA VAL A 99 -1.64 23.49 3.32
C VAL A 99 -2.04 24.95 3.53
N ARG A 100 -1.21 25.69 4.23
CA ARG A 100 -1.27 27.14 4.45
C ARG A 100 0.13 27.68 4.73
N PRO A 101 0.43 28.97 4.50
CA PRO A 101 1.76 29.52 4.66
C PRO A 101 2.34 29.27 6.05
N LEU A 102 3.56 28.74 6.14
CA LEU A 102 4.26 28.52 7.42
C LEU A 102 4.53 29.85 8.14
N LYS A 103 4.55 30.96 7.41
CA LYS A 103 4.69 32.30 7.99
C LYS A 103 3.66 32.56 9.08
N GLU A 104 2.41 32.12 8.93
CA GLU A 104 1.36 32.32 9.95
C GLU A 104 1.74 31.67 11.28
N MET A 105 2.31 30.46 11.22
CA MET A 105 2.80 29.75 12.40
C MET A 105 4.00 30.45 13.04
N PHE A 106 4.97 30.84 12.23
CA PHE A 106 6.17 31.53 12.73
C PHE A 106 5.85 32.90 13.36
N ASP A 107 4.93 33.65 12.76
CA ASP A 107 4.49 34.95 13.30
C ASP A 107 3.76 34.78 14.63
N ALA A 108 2.80 33.86 14.71
CA ALA A 108 2.05 33.57 15.93
C ALA A 108 2.95 33.10 17.09
N MET A 109 3.98 32.30 16.79
CA MET A 109 4.91 31.85 17.81
C MET A 109 5.92 32.94 18.19
N ALA A 110 6.25 33.87 17.30
CA ALA A 110 7.12 35.01 17.62
C ALA A 110 6.49 35.95 18.64
N GLU A 111 5.17 36.07 18.69
CA GLU A 111 4.45 36.86 19.67
C GLU A 111 4.54 36.29 21.11
N ARG A 112 4.79 34.97 21.26
CA ARG A 112 4.92 34.29 22.54
C ARG A 112 6.36 34.38 23.07
N THR A 113 6.78 35.57 23.52
CA THR A 113 8.19 35.90 23.79
C THR A 113 8.78 35.20 25.04
N ASN A 114 7.95 34.62 25.90
CA ASN A 114 8.36 33.94 27.14
C ASN A 114 8.83 32.49 26.95
N LEU A 115 8.76 31.93 25.73
CA LEU A 115 9.14 30.56 25.46
C LEU A 115 10.65 30.41 25.25
N ASP A 116 11.22 29.30 25.70
CA ASP A 116 12.61 28.89 25.47
C ASP A 116 12.69 27.96 24.25
N PHE A 117 11.67 27.14 24.04
CA PHE A 117 11.52 26.30 22.83
C PHE A 117 10.05 26.02 22.53
N TRP A 118 9.76 25.64 21.30
CA TRP A 118 8.39 25.33 20.89
C TRP A 118 8.36 24.27 19.77
N GLY A 119 7.19 23.69 19.53
CA GLY A 119 6.99 22.71 18.46
C GLY A 119 5.69 22.86 17.71
N LEU A 120 5.47 21.98 16.74
CA LEU A 120 4.23 21.98 15.94
C LEU A 120 3.07 21.42 16.78
N THR A 121 3.22 20.21 17.29
CA THR A 121 2.20 19.41 18.00
C THR A 121 2.81 18.67 19.18
N ILE A 122 1.94 18.20 20.09
CA ILE A 122 2.32 17.32 21.21
C ILE A 122 1.77 15.90 21.02
N HIS A 123 2.40 14.97 21.69
CA HIS A 123 1.84 13.70 22.11
C HIS A 123 1.39 13.83 23.56
N HIS A 124 0.15 13.42 23.88
CA HIS A 124 -0.43 13.60 25.22
C HIS A 124 0.17 12.70 26.29
N GLY A 125 1.11 11.83 25.88
CA GLY A 125 1.69 10.86 26.80
C GLY A 125 0.77 9.68 27.05
N ALA A 126 1.12 8.85 28.03
CA ALA A 126 0.28 7.72 28.45
C ALA A 126 0.66 7.30 29.87
N GLU A 127 -0.28 6.75 30.62
CA GLU A 127 0.00 6.09 31.88
C GLU A 127 0.82 4.80 31.67
N GLY A 128 1.82 4.59 32.51
CA GLY A 128 2.72 3.45 32.40
C GLY A 128 3.86 3.62 31.41
N ASN A 129 4.84 2.73 31.50
CA ASN A 129 6.05 2.75 30.68
C ASN A 129 5.97 1.74 29.53
N PRO A 130 5.77 2.18 28.30
CA PRO A 130 5.68 1.28 27.14
C PRO A 130 7.04 0.65 26.77
N PHE A 131 8.17 1.14 27.30
CA PHE A 131 9.53 0.77 26.92
C PHE A 131 10.24 -0.20 27.88
N LYS A 132 9.50 -0.89 28.75
CA LYS A 132 10.02 -1.99 29.60
C LYS A 132 11.35 -1.68 30.31
N GLY A 133 11.38 -0.61 31.11
CA GLY A 133 12.49 -0.31 32.00
C GLY A 133 13.69 0.44 31.44
N LYS A 134 13.66 0.81 30.15
CA LYS A 134 14.72 1.60 29.49
C LYS A 134 14.41 3.10 29.43
N HIS A 135 13.21 3.51 29.79
CA HIS A 135 12.76 4.89 29.73
C HIS A 135 13.13 5.62 31.03
N LEU A 136 13.47 6.90 30.93
CA LEU A 136 13.87 7.71 32.10
C LEU A 136 12.75 7.88 33.14
N TYR A 137 11.50 7.88 32.67
CA TYR A 137 10.30 8.02 33.52
C TYR A 137 9.52 6.71 33.57
N ASN A 138 8.72 6.50 34.63
CA ASN A 138 7.85 5.32 34.76
C ASN A 138 6.56 5.41 33.91
N TYR A 139 6.38 6.47 33.17
CA TYR A 139 5.25 6.75 32.29
C TYR A 139 5.76 7.44 31.03
N LEU A 140 4.92 7.58 30.01
CA LEU A 140 5.24 8.35 28.84
C LEU A 140 4.83 9.82 29.06
N PRO A 141 5.77 10.76 29.22
CA PRO A 141 5.42 12.17 29.44
C PRO A 141 4.73 12.80 28.24
N VAL A 142 3.96 13.85 28.49
CA VAL A 142 3.55 14.81 27.44
C VAL A 142 4.81 15.42 26.84
N HIS A 143 4.91 15.45 25.51
CA HIS A 143 6.11 15.92 24.84
C HIS A 143 5.82 16.50 23.47
N ILE A 144 6.66 17.47 23.07
CA ILE A 144 6.70 17.96 21.68
C ILE A 144 7.20 16.83 20.79
N GLN A 145 6.52 16.63 19.66
CA GLN A 145 6.94 15.64 18.69
C GLN A 145 8.14 16.13 17.87
N SER A 146 9.20 15.34 17.80
CA SER A 146 10.54 15.73 17.29
C SER A 146 10.60 16.09 15.80
N HIS A 147 9.55 15.83 15.05
CA HIS A 147 9.51 16.12 13.61
C HIS A 147 9.47 17.62 13.26
N PHE A 148 9.12 18.48 14.22
CA PHE A 148 9.20 19.93 14.11
C PHE A 148 9.38 20.55 15.49
N ILE A 149 10.57 21.05 15.78
CA ILE A 149 10.92 21.69 17.05
C ILE A 149 11.81 22.90 16.78
N VAL A 150 11.61 23.96 17.56
CA VAL A 150 12.34 25.22 17.42
C VAL A 150 12.96 25.61 18.76
N TYR A 151 14.25 25.84 18.76
CA TYR A 151 14.99 26.36 19.93
C TYR A 151 15.19 27.86 19.77
N ARG A 152 14.95 28.60 20.83
CA ARG A 152 15.16 30.06 20.87
C ARG A 152 16.53 30.40 21.41
N LYS A 153 16.98 31.63 21.12
CA LYS A 153 18.32 32.13 21.42
C LYS A 153 18.77 31.87 22.86
N LYS A 154 17.94 32.22 23.87
CA LYS A 154 18.25 32.00 25.29
C LYS A 154 18.49 30.51 25.58
N PHE A 155 17.69 29.62 24.99
CA PHE A 155 17.82 28.19 25.17
C PHE A 155 19.07 27.64 24.45
N ILE A 156 19.35 28.10 23.22
CA ILE A 156 20.56 27.74 22.46
C ILE A 156 21.83 28.11 23.24
N GLN A 157 21.82 29.24 23.94
CA GLN A 157 22.93 29.72 24.75
C GLN A 157 23.08 29.01 26.11
N SER A 158 22.10 28.19 26.50
CA SER A 158 22.14 27.49 27.80
C SER A 158 23.16 26.34 27.79
N LYS A 159 23.91 26.22 28.87
CA LYS A 159 24.84 25.09 29.03
C LYS A 159 24.14 23.75 29.13
N GLU A 160 22.91 23.75 29.63
CA GLU A 160 22.07 22.55 29.74
C GLU A 160 21.74 21.95 28.36
N LEU A 161 21.34 22.78 27.40
CA LEU A 161 21.08 22.31 26.05
C LEU A 161 22.37 21.88 25.36
N GLN A 162 23.44 22.69 25.48
CA GLN A 162 24.74 22.36 24.90
C GLN A 162 25.23 21.01 25.44
N ASN A 163 25.25 20.83 26.75
CA ASN A 163 25.66 19.57 27.37
C ASN A 163 24.76 18.39 26.96
N TYR A 164 23.46 18.62 26.84
CA TYR A 164 22.51 17.58 26.37
C TYR A 164 22.89 17.03 25.00
N TRP A 165 23.18 17.91 24.04
CA TRP A 165 23.58 17.51 22.67
C TRP A 165 25.01 16.98 22.62
N ASP A 166 25.96 17.59 23.34
CA ASP A 166 27.35 17.18 23.34
C ASP A 166 27.54 15.77 23.92
N THR A 167 26.73 15.42 24.92
CA THR A 167 26.74 14.09 25.56
C THR A 167 25.74 13.10 24.99
N MET A 168 25.03 13.45 23.93
CA MET A 168 24.00 12.59 23.30
C MET A 168 24.59 11.24 22.87
N PRO A 169 24.13 10.12 23.44
CA PRO A 169 24.62 8.81 23.07
C PRO A 169 24.18 8.43 21.66
N MET A 170 24.89 7.49 21.04
CA MET A 170 24.47 6.93 19.74
C MET A 170 23.07 6.32 19.88
N ILE A 171 22.19 6.67 18.95
CA ILE A 171 20.85 6.11 18.81
C ILE A 171 20.94 4.90 17.86
N GLU A 172 20.54 3.73 18.34
CA GLU A 172 20.71 2.48 17.60
C GLU A 172 19.43 1.99 16.91
N SER A 173 18.25 2.42 17.39
CA SER A 173 16.96 1.99 16.87
C SER A 173 15.90 3.10 16.95
N TYR A 174 14.80 2.92 16.22
CA TYR A 174 13.62 3.81 16.32
C TYR A 174 13.08 3.90 17.76
N THR A 175 12.95 2.76 18.45
CA THR A 175 12.52 2.75 19.85
C THR A 175 13.49 3.52 20.75
N ASP A 176 14.79 3.42 20.47
CA ASP A 176 15.82 4.14 21.21
C ASP A 176 15.73 5.66 20.98
N SER A 177 15.44 6.11 19.76
CA SER A 177 15.18 7.53 19.44
C SER A 177 13.98 8.08 20.23
N VAL A 178 12.88 7.33 20.26
CA VAL A 178 11.68 7.76 20.99
C VAL A 178 11.96 7.82 22.49
N GLN A 179 12.54 6.77 23.07
CA GLN A 179 12.69 6.67 24.54
C GLN A 179 13.80 7.53 25.14
N ARG A 180 14.85 7.88 24.38
CA ARG A 180 15.99 8.66 24.89
C ARG A 180 15.99 10.13 24.45
N TYR A 181 15.23 10.46 23.40
CA TYR A 181 15.18 11.79 22.83
C TYR A 181 13.76 12.35 22.82
N GLU A 182 12.88 11.88 21.93
CA GLU A 182 11.58 12.51 21.67
C GLU A 182 10.71 12.60 22.93
N SER A 183 10.45 11.47 23.58
CA SER A 183 9.50 11.41 24.70
C SER A 183 10.02 12.01 26.00
N VAL A 184 11.32 12.19 26.13
CA VAL A 184 11.93 12.70 27.39
C VAL A 184 12.39 14.14 27.31
N PHE A 185 12.71 14.65 26.11
CA PHE A 185 13.29 15.99 25.91
C PHE A 185 12.47 17.09 26.59
N THR A 186 11.20 17.21 26.22
CA THR A 186 10.33 18.28 26.73
C THR A 186 10.25 18.27 28.26
N LYS A 187 9.99 17.11 28.85
CA LYS A 187 9.88 16.96 30.31
C LYS A 187 11.19 17.25 31.02
N GLN A 188 12.33 16.79 30.49
CA GLN A 188 13.65 17.05 31.10
C GLN A 188 13.98 18.54 31.19
N PHE A 189 13.62 19.31 30.19
CA PHE A 189 13.88 20.75 30.18
C PHE A 189 12.80 21.55 30.95
N ALA A 190 11.54 21.12 30.91
CA ALA A 190 10.48 21.68 31.72
C ALA A 190 10.77 21.53 33.20
N ASP A 191 11.31 20.39 33.68
CA ASP A 191 11.71 20.14 35.06
C ASP A 191 12.87 21.04 35.50
N LYS A 192 13.65 21.60 34.56
CA LYS A 192 14.71 22.59 34.83
C LYS A 192 14.21 24.04 34.75
N GLY A 193 12.90 24.25 34.54
CA GLY A 193 12.26 25.57 34.48
C GLY A 193 12.20 26.22 33.11
N TYR A 194 12.61 25.54 32.03
CA TYR A 194 12.47 26.07 30.68
C TYR A 194 11.01 26.07 30.24
N GLN A 195 10.59 27.17 29.59
CA GLN A 195 9.22 27.36 29.13
C GLN A 195 9.06 26.84 27.70
N TRP A 196 8.00 26.09 27.48
CA TRP A 196 7.70 25.53 26.17
C TRP A 196 6.21 25.59 25.83
N ASP A 197 5.90 25.51 24.54
CA ASP A 197 4.52 25.43 24.06
C ASP A 197 4.52 24.81 22.63
N VAL A 198 3.35 24.63 22.05
CA VAL A 198 3.17 24.21 20.66
C VAL A 198 2.30 25.20 19.90
N TYR A 199 2.51 25.25 18.59
CA TYR A 199 1.65 26.06 17.72
C TYR A 199 0.22 25.54 17.71
N VAL A 200 0.06 24.21 17.59
CA VAL A 200 -1.24 23.54 17.54
C VAL A 200 -1.55 22.96 18.92
N ASN A 201 -2.29 23.72 19.74
CA ASN A 201 -2.78 23.21 21.01
C ASN A 201 -3.86 22.14 20.79
N THR A 202 -3.70 21.00 21.42
CA THR A 202 -4.59 19.82 21.32
C THR A 202 -5.11 19.36 22.69
N ASP A 203 -5.09 20.19 23.72
CA ASP A 203 -5.54 19.82 25.07
C ASP A 203 -7.00 19.38 25.13
N ASP A 204 -7.84 19.97 24.26
CA ASP A 204 -9.23 19.57 24.08
C ASP A 204 -9.41 18.19 23.39
N LEU A 205 -8.35 17.61 22.88
CA LEU A 205 -8.34 16.29 22.26
C LEU A 205 -7.75 15.20 23.15
N LYS A 206 -7.28 15.55 24.36
CA LYS A 206 -6.59 14.62 25.27
C LYS A 206 -7.43 13.39 25.64
N GLU A 207 -8.72 13.58 25.89
CA GLU A 207 -9.64 12.49 26.18
C GLU A 207 -10.09 11.73 24.92
N PHE A 208 -9.79 12.28 23.74
CA PHE A 208 -10.13 11.67 22.45
C PHE A 208 -9.01 10.77 21.93
N THR A 209 -7.75 11.19 22.01
CA THR A 209 -6.59 10.40 21.56
C THR A 209 -5.28 10.94 22.13
N ASP A 210 -4.34 10.03 22.42
CA ASP A 210 -2.98 10.38 22.81
C ASP A 210 -2.16 10.93 21.63
N TYR A 211 -2.56 10.62 20.38
CA TYR A 211 -1.82 10.99 19.18
C TYR A 211 -2.68 11.71 18.13
N PRO A 212 -3.08 12.97 18.37
CA PRO A 212 -3.99 13.72 17.48
C PRO A 212 -3.50 13.84 16.04
N LEU A 213 -2.20 14.01 15.82
CA LEU A 213 -1.62 14.19 14.48
C LEU A 213 -1.80 12.98 13.56
N LEU A 214 -2.05 11.79 14.10
CA LEU A 214 -2.28 10.57 13.35
C LEU A 214 -3.76 10.18 13.30
N VAL A 215 -4.46 10.31 14.43
CA VAL A 215 -5.83 9.82 14.58
C VAL A 215 -6.89 10.82 14.08
N CYS A 216 -6.64 12.12 14.23
CA CYS A 216 -7.57 13.17 13.79
C CYS A 216 -6.88 14.31 13.02
N PRO A 217 -6.06 14.01 11.99
CA PRO A 217 -5.30 15.02 11.25
C PRO A 217 -6.18 16.06 10.59
N THR A 218 -7.37 15.69 10.11
CA THR A 218 -8.34 16.61 9.51
C THR A 218 -8.78 17.71 10.48
N ARG A 219 -9.06 17.36 11.74
CA ARG A 219 -9.40 18.35 12.78
C ARG A 219 -8.26 19.32 13.04
N LEU A 220 -7.00 18.83 13.01
CA LEU A 220 -5.84 19.70 13.19
C LEU A 220 -5.69 20.70 12.05
N LEU A 221 -5.86 20.27 10.80
CA LEU A 221 -5.76 21.13 9.63
C LEU A 221 -6.90 22.15 9.58
N ARG A 222 -8.14 21.67 9.76
CA ARG A 222 -9.36 22.47 9.62
C ARG A 222 -9.58 23.41 10.80
N ASP A 223 -9.58 22.87 12.01
CA ASP A 223 -10.05 23.58 13.20
C ASP A 223 -8.90 24.27 13.96
N LYS A 224 -7.70 23.68 13.92
CA LYS A 224 -6.53 24.17 14.64
C LYS A 224 -5.51 24.90 13.75
N LYS A 225 -5.80 25.07 12.48
CA LYS A 225 -4.94 25.74 11.49
C LYS A 225 -3.53 25.14 11.40
N CYS A 226 -3.37 23.82 11.67
CA CYS A 226 -2.10 23.15 11.48
C CYS A 226 -1.67 23.24 10.01
N PRO A 227 -0.46 23.71 9.69
CA PRO A 227 -0.04 23.85 8.29
C PRO A 227 0.45 22.56 7.68
N LEU A 228 0.78 21.56 8.48
CA LEU A 228 1.46 20.32 8.07
C LEU A 228 0.70 19.08 8.55
N PHE A 229 0.88 17.98 7.82
CA PHE A 229 0.34 16.67 8.19
C PHE A 229 1.39 15.58 8.03
N LYS A 230 1.19 14.45 8.68
CA LYS A 230 2.16 13.33 8.64
C LYS A 230 2.03 12.56 7.34
N ARG A 231 3.16 12.35 6.64
CA ARG A 231 3.26 11.36 5.56
C ARG A 231 2.84 9.97 6.05
N ARG A 232 3.18 9.62 7.30
CA ARG A 232 2.83 8.36 7.93
C ARG A 232 1.31 8.11 7.95
N SER A 233 0.45 9.13 7.95
CA SER A 233 -1.01 8.94 7.89
C SER A 233 -1.42 8.02 6.75
N PHE A 234 -0.80 8.17 5.56
CA PHE A 234 -1.09 7.32 4.39
C PHE A 234 -0.39 5.96 4.41
N MET A 235 0.66 5.79 5.24
CA MET A 235 1.55 4.62 5.27
C MET A 235 1.37 3.74 6.50
N HIS A 236 0.53 4.16 7.45
CA HIS A 236 0.29 3.41 8.68
C HIS A 236 -0.48 2.14 8.39
N ASP A 237 -0.23 1.09 9.19
CA ASP A 237 -0.97 -0.15 9.06
C ASP A 237 -2.46 0.11 9.32
N PHE A 238 -3.30 -0.24 8.34
CA PHE A 238 -4.74 -0.02 8.42
C PHE A 238 -5.36 -0.72 9.63
N GLU A 239 -4.86 -1.90 9.96
CA GLU A 239 -5.28 -2.70 11.10
C GLU A 239 -5.05 -1.98 12.45
N ALA A 240 -4.04 -1.11 12.52
CA ALA A 240 -3.80 -0.32 13.74
C ALA A 240 -4.90 0.75 13.94
N TYR A 241 -5.40 1.36 12.86
CA TYR A 241 -6.52 2.30 12.97
C TYR A 241 -7.81 1.63 13.47
N LEU A 242 -8.04 0.35 13.15
CA LEU A 242 -9.23 -0.38 13.56
C LEU A 242 -9.31 -0.68 15.07
N ASN A 243 -8.25 -0.40 15.83
CA ASN A 243 -8.32 -0.50 17.30
C ASN A 243 -9.11 0.66 17.93
N ASP A 244 -9.06 1.85 17.32
CA ASP A 244 -9.56 3.08 17.90
C ASP A 244 -10.57 3.81 17.00
N THR A 245 -10.65 3.44 15.72
CA THR A 245 -11.49 4.09 14.70
C THR A 245 -12.16 3.06 13.80
N ALA A 246 -13.06 3.49 12.91
CA ALA A 246 -13.62 2.65 11.85
C ALA A 246 -12.76 2.66 10.55
N GLY A 247 -11.53 3.18 10.61
CA GLY A 247 -10.61 3.28 9.47
C GLY A 247 -10.82 4.54 8.61
N GLU A 248 -11.55 5.53 9.12
CA GLU A 248 -11.88 6.77 8.41
C GLU A 248 -10.77 7.84 8.39
N PRO A 249 -9.82 7.94 9.35
CA PRO A 249 -8.96 9.12 9.49
C PRO A 249 -8.21 9.53 8.22
N VAL A 250 -7.70 8.56 7.46
CA VAL A 250 -6.92 8.84 6.24
C VAL A 250 -7.82 9.27 5.09
N ARG A 251 -9.02 8.68 4.98
CA ARG A 251 -10.02 9.03 3.97
C ARG A 251 -10.54 10.45 4.18
N GLU A 252 -10.83 10.81 5.43
CA GLU A 252 -11.22 12.17 5.79
C GLU A 252 -10.13 13.17 5.51
N LEU A 253 -8.87 12.87 5.86
CA LEU A 253 -7.73 13.70 5.54
C LEU A 253 -7.62 13.93 4.03
N TYR A 254 -7.67 12.87 3.24
CA TYR A 254 -7.56 12.96 1.79
C TYR A 254 -8.71 13.76 1.18
N ALA A 255 -9.95 13.50 1.62
CA ALA A 255 -11.12 14.24 1.17
C ALA A 255 -11.02 15.75 1.53
N TYR A 256 -10.60 16.07 2.75
CA TYR A 256 -10.39 17.46 3.17
C TYR A 256 -9.32 18.17 2.32
N LEU A 257 -8.20 17.51 2.07
CA LEU A 257 -7.13 18.06 1.22
C LEU A 257 -7.64 18.35 -0.20
N ARG A 258 -8.43 17.42 -0.76
CA ARG A 258 -9.00 17.53 -2.11
C ARG A 258 -10.04 18.65 -2.22
N ASP A 259 -10.94 18.74 -1.24
CA ASP A 259 -12.16 19.54 -1.37
C ASP A 259 -12.04 20.93 -0.71
N HIS A 260 -11.05 21.13 0.16
CA HIS A 260 -10.95 22.33 1.01
C HIS A 260 -9.57 22.99 1.06
N THR A 261 -8.60 22.51 0.27
CA THR A 261 -7.26 23.11 0.21
C THR A 261 -6.72 23.14 -1.21
N ASP A 262 -5.73 24.01 -1.45
CA ASP A 262 -5.00 24.08 -2.73
C ASP A 262 -3.76 23.18 -2.72
N TYR A 263 -3.64 22.22 -1.77
CA TYR A 263 -2.50 21.31 -1.71
C TYR A 263 -2.49 20.37 -2.91
N PRO A 264 -1.39 20.30 -3.69
CA PRO A 264 -1.34 19.48 -4.89
C PRO A 264 -1.37 17.99 -4.54
N LEU A 265 -2.48 17.32 -4.76
CA LEU A 265 -2.68 15.90 -4.40
C LEU A 265 -1.73 14.95 -5.13
N GLU A 266 -1.23 15.36 -6.31
CA GLU A 266 -0.22 14.58 -7.05
C GLU A 266 1.05 14.35 -6.23
N LEU A 267 1.39 15.22 -5.28
CA LEU A 267 2.54 15.04 -4.39
C LEU A 267 2.36 13.83 -3.48
N ILE A 268 1.13 13.60 -3.02
CA ILE A 268 0.76 12.42 -2.23
C ILE A 268 0.82 11.16 -3.12
N TRP A 269 0.18 11.20 -4.28
CA TRP A 269 0.11 10.06 -5.18
C TRP A 269 1.49 9.63 -5.67
N LYS A 270 2.33 10.55 -6.14
CA LYS A 270 3.70 10.26 -6.59
C LYS A 270 4.51 9.55 -5.50
N ASN A 271 4.43 10.04 -4.24
CA ASN A 271 5.13 9.42 -3.13
C ASN A 271 4.56 8.02 -2.79
N MET A 272 3.23 7.87 -2.66
CA MET A 272 2.60 6.60 -2.33
C MET A 272 2.89 5.53 -3.39
N ILE A 273 2.67 5.84 -4.68
CA ILE A 273 2.89 4.92 -5.79
C ILE A 273 4.36 4.46 -5.83
N ARG A 274 5.31 5.32 -5.50
CA ARG A 274 6.72 4.98 -5.48
C ARG A 274 7.13 4.15 -4.27
N THR A 275 6.59 4.45 -3.08
CA THR A 275 7.17 3.99 -1.81
C THR A 275 6.32 2.98 -1.04
N MET A 276 5.05 2.77 -1.41
CA MET A 276 4.13 1.90 -0.68
C MET A 276 3.75 0.66 -1.46
N HIS A 277 3.42 -0.41 -0.73
CA HIS A 277 2.77 -1.58 -1.34
C HIS A 277 1.30 -1.24 -1.68
N PRO A 278 0.74 -1.70 -2.84
CA PRO A 278 -0.65 -1.42 -3.23
C PRO A 278 -1.68 -1.78 -2.17
N TYR A 279 -1.46 -2.86 -1.44
CA TYR A 279 -2.31 -3.31 -0.35
C TYR A 279 -2.55 -2.24 0.73
N ASP A 280 -1.52 -1.46 1.09
CA ASP A 280 -1.60 -0.49 2.18
C ASP A 280 -2.43 0.72 1.76
N PHE A 281 -2.09 1.37 0.66
CA PHE A 281 -2.83 2.57 0.24
C PHE A 281 -4.25 2.26 -0.25
N THR A 282 -4.49 1.07 -0.81
CA THR A 282 -5.84 0.64 -1.19
C THR A 282 -6.78 0.57 0.01
N ARG A 283 -6.29 0.12 1.17
CA ARG A 283 -7.07 0.06 2.40
C ARG A 283 -7.19 1.42 3.07
N ASN A 284 -6.08 2.12 3.25
CA ASN A 284 -6.05 3.42 3.92
C ASN A 284 -6.94 4.45 3.22
N LEU A 285 -6.97 4.46 1.89
CA LEU A 285 -7.80 5.37 1.10
C LEU A 285 -9.16 4.78 0.67
N GLY A 286 -9.40 3.48 0.94
CA GLY A 286 -10.65 2.83 0.54
C GLY A 286 -10.84 2.82 -0.97
N LEU A 287 -9.84 2.39 -1.72
CA LEU A 287 -9.84 2.40 -3.19
C LEU A 287 -10.64 1.26 -3.83
N THR A 288 -11.51 0.59 -3.09
CA THR A 288 -12.54 -0.24 -3.68
C THR A 288 -13.63 0.63 -4.28
N ARG A 289 -13.84 0.52 -5.59
CA ARG A 289 -14.82 1.31 -6.33
C ARG A 289 -16.14 0.56 -6.39
N LEU A 290 -17.17 1.10 -5.76
CA LEU A 290 -18.54 0.61 -5.94
C LEU A 290 -19.09 1.25 -7.22
N ILE A 291 -19.17 0.45 -8.27
CA ILE A 291 -19.58 0.92 -9.59
C ILE A 291 -21.11 0.86 -9.70
N PRO A 292 -21.78 1.96 -10.00
CA PRO A 292 -23.23 1.98 -10.22
C PRO A 292 -23.62 1.16 -11.46
N GLU A 293 -24.83 0.56 -11.41
CA GLU A 293 -25.37 -0.27 -12.47
C GLU A 293 -26.16 0.54 -13.53
N ARG A 294 -26.35 1.83 -13.28
CA ARG A 294 -26.95 2.80 -14.18
C ARG A 294 -26.00 3.99 -14.32
N VAL A 295 -25.96 4.59 -15.48
CA VAL A 295 -25.15 5.79 -15.71
C VAL A 295 -25.56 6.86 -14.72
N GLN A 296 -24.57 7.40 -14.00
CA GLN A 296 -24.76 8.46 -13.00
C GLN A 296 -24.40 9.83 -13.57
N ASP A 297 -23.52 9.88 -14.56
CA ASP A 297 -22.95 11.09 -15.14
C ASP A 297 -22.92 10.93 -16.67
N GLU A 298 -24.02 11.34 -17.30
CA GLU A 298 -24.20 11.24 -18.75
C GLU A 298 -23.17 12.07 -19.53
N ALA A 299 -22.74 13.21 -18.98
CA ALA A 299 -21.75 14.06 -19.63
C ALA A 299 -20.38 13.38 -19.69
N SER A 300 -19.93 12.79 -18.56
CA SER A 300 -18.69 12.02 -18.51
C SER A 300 -18.76 10.75 -19.35
N ALA A 301 -19.88 10.04 -19.35
CA ALA A 301 -20.08 8.85 -20.16
C ALA A 301 -20.02 9.19 -21.68
N ALA A 302 -20.66 10.28 -22.09
CA ALA A 302 -20.59 10.77 -23.46
C ALA A 302 -19.18 11.23 -23.84
N ALA A 303 -18.46 11.89 -22.95
CA ALA A 303 -17.09 12.31 -23.18
C ALA A 303 -16.15 11.12 -23.40
N VAL A 304 -16.30 10.04 -22.61
CA VAL A 304 -15.56 8.79 -22.80
C VAL A 304 -15.82 8.21 -24.18
N ARG A 305 -17.08 8.04 -24.57
CA ARG A 305 -17.46 7.45 -25.87
C ARG A 305 -16.93 8.26 -27.05
N ASN A 306 -16.98 9.58 -26.96
CA ASN A 306 -16.62 10.45 -28.08
C ASN A 306 -15.11 10.71 -28.19
N ASN A 307 -14.37 10.66 -27.09
CA ASN A 307 -12.99 11.15 -27.04
C ASN A 307 -11.96 10.08 -26.70
N ARG A 308 -12.37 8.83 -26.38
CA ARG A 308 -11.45 7.77 -25.99
C ARG A 308 -11.49 6.59 -26.94
N ARG A 309 -10.32 6.03 -27.20
CA ARG A 309 -10.18 4.76 -27.92
C ARG A 309 -10.26 3.63 -26.91
N ILE A 310 -11.28 2.79 -27.04
CA ILE A 310 -11.59 1.69 -26.11
C ILE A 310 -11.38 0.37 -26.83
N ALA A 311 -10.67 -0.57 -26.21
CA ALA A 311 -10.46 -1.91 -26.71
C ALA A 311 -11.05 -2.98 -25.78
N LEU A 312 -11.63 -4.01 -26.35
CA LEU A 312 -11.92 -5.26 -25.67
C LEU A 312 -11.00 -6.35 -26.22
N CYS A 313 -10.13 -6.91 -25.37
CA CYS A 313 -9.30 -8.04 -25.72
C CYS A 313 -9.91 -9.32 -25.15
N MET A 314 -10.12 -10.35 -25.98
CA MET A 314 -10.69 -11.62 -25.53
C MET A 314 -9.84 -12.80 -26.00
N HIS A 315 -9.64 -13.79 -25.13
CA HIS A 315 -9.13 -15.10 -25.54
C HIS A 315 -10.24 -16.14 -25.42
N LEU A 316 -10.72 -16.67 -26.54
CA LEU A 316 -11.85 -17.60 -26.62
C LEU A 316 -11.39 -18.99 -27.06
N TYR A 317 -11.45 -19.93 -26.14
CA TYR A 317 -11.03 -21.32 -26.37
C TYR A 317 -12.21 -22.31 -26.37
N PHE A 318 -13.23 -22.08 -25.52
CA PHE A 318 -14.36 -22.97 -25.29
C PHE A 318 -15.62 -22.48 -26.03
N MET A 319 -15.97 -23.10 -27.16
CA MET A 319 -17.07 -22.64 -28.04
C MET A 319 -18.46 -22.78 -27.40
N ASP A 320 -18.64 -23.63 -26.42
CA ASP A 320 -19.87 -23.71 -25.63
C ASP A 320 -20.08 -22.50 -24.69
N MET A 321 -19.03 -21.70 -24.45
CA MET A 321 -19.13 -20.43 -23.74
C MET A 321 -19.26 -19.20 -24.65
N LEU A 322 -19.25 -19.40 -25.96
CA LEU A 322 -19.33 -18.32 -26.94
C LEU A 322 -20.57 -17.42 -26.79
N PRO A 323 -21.79 -17.95 -26.51
CA PRO A 323 -22.95 -17.10 -26.24
C PRO A 323 -22.78 -16.16 -25.09
N GLN A 324 -22.13 -16.61 -23.99
CA GLN A 324 -21.83 -15.79 -22.83
C GLN A 324 -20.77 -14.72 -23.16
N SER A 325 -19.77 -15.08 -23.96
CA SER A 325 -18.74 -14.13 -24.40
C SER A 325 -19.32 -13.03 -25.29
N CYS A 326 -20.27 -13.38 -26.17
CA CYS A 326 -21.03 -12.41 -26.96
C CYS A 326 -21.86 -11.47 -26.04
N ALA A 327 -22.52 -12.00 -25.03
CA ALA A 327 -23.29 -11.19 -24.08
C ALA A 327 -22.41 -10.17 -23.33
N PHE A 328 -21.19 -10.54 -22.94
CA PHE A 328 -20.26 -9.60 -22.33
C PHE A 328 -19.76 -8.54 -23.33
N ALA A 329 -19.46 -8.94 -24.56
CA ALA A 329 -19.03 -7.99 -25.59
C ALA A 329 -20.16 -7.01 -25.98
N ALA A 330 -21.42 -7.43 -25.92
CA ALA A 330 -22.58 -6.57 -26.14
C ALA A 330 -22.78 -5.48 -25.08
N ASN A 331 -22.14 -5.62 -23.90
CA ASN A 331 -22.14 -4.59 -22.86
C ASN A 331 -21.12 -3.46 -23.11
N MET A 332 -20.24 -3.61 -24.11
CA MET A 332 -19.27 -2.58 -24.46
C MET A 332 -19.92 -1.40 -25.19
N PRO A 333 -19.38 -0.18 -25.05
CA PRO A 333 -19.79 0.94 -25.90
C PRO A 333 -19.67 0.58 -27.37
N PRO A 334 -20.62 1.04 -28.23
CA PRO A 334 -20.58 0.74 -29.67
C PRO A 334 -19.28 1.18 -30.37
N GLU A 335 -18.57 2.13 -29.82
CA GLU A 335 -17.31 2.66 -30.32
C GLU A 335 -16.11 1.75 -30.04
N THR A 336 -16.33 0.60 -29.36
CA THR A 336 -15.26 -0.32 -28.92
C THR A 336 -14.74 -1.16 -30.07
N ASP A 337 -13.42 -1.24 -30.22
CA ASP A 337 -12.74 -2.21 -31.06
C ASP A 337 -12.48 -3.51 -30.29
N VAL A 338 -12.81 -4.65 -30.88
CA VAL A 338 -12.69 -5.96 -30.24
C VAL A 338 -11.61 -6.80 -30.92
N PHE A 339 -10.66 -7.24 -30.14
CA PHE A 339 -9.55 -8.10 -30.55
C PHE A 339 -9.69 -9.46 -29.89
N ILE A 340 -9.90 -10.50 -30.69
CA ILE A 340 -10.14 -11.86 -30.20
C ILE A 340 -9.02 -12.78 -30.67
N SER A 341 -8.51 -13.60 -29.74
CA SER A 341 -7.64 -14.72 -30.12
C SER A 341 -8.32 -16.07 -29.85
N THR A 342 -8.02 -17.02 -30.68
CA THR A 342 -8.45 -18.43 -30.55
C THR A 342 -7.39 -19.34 -31.14
N ASN A 343 -7.53 -20.69 -31.00
CA ASN A 343 -6.45 -21.61 -31.35
C ASN A 343 -6.68 -22.41 -32.66
N THR A 344 -7.84 -22.29 -33.32
CA THR A 344 -8.07 -22.96 -34.62
C THR A 344 -8.85 -22.08 -35.59
N PRO A 345 -8.69 -22.33 -36.94
CA PRO A 345 -9.44 -21.60 -37.94
C PRO A 345 -10.96 -21.83 -37.87
N GLU A 346 -11.41 -23.02 -37.49
CA GLU A 346 -12.84 -23.37 -37.38
C GLU A 346 -13.50 -22.56 -36.26
N LYS A 347 -12.82 -22.43 -35.12
CA LYS A 347 -13.29 -21.59 -33.99
C LYS A 347 -13.31 -20.11 -34.41
N LYS A 348 -12.28 -19.64 -35.12
CA LYS A 348 -12.27 -18.28 -35.70
C LYS A 348 -13.51 -17.99 -36.47
N GLN A 349 -13.89 -18.88 -37.42
CA GLN A 349 -15.09 -18.70 -38.24
C GLN A 349 -16.35 -18.63 -37.36
N GLN A 350 -16.52 -19.51 -36.40
CA GLN A 350 -17.66 -19.51 -35.48
C GLN A 350 -17.73 -18.20 -34.65
N ILE A 351 -16.58 -17.70 -34.17
CA ILE A 351 -16.50 -16.45 -33.43
C ILE A 351 -16.87 -15.26 -34.33
N GLU A 352 -16.30 -15.17 -35.52
CA GLU A 352 -16.59 -14.09 -36.49
C GLU A 352 -18.09 -14.04 -36.86
N GLU A 353 -18.72 -15.21 -37.01
CA GLU A 353 -20.15 -15.27 -37.27
C GLU A 353 -21.00 -14.82 -36.11
N ALA A 354 -20.66 -15.25 -34.86
CA ALA A 354 -21.37 -14.89 -33.65
C ALA A 354 -21.25 -13.40 -33.33
N PHE A 355 -20.10 -12.80 -33.57
CA PHE A 355 -19.85 -11.40 -33.28
C PHE A 355 -20.36 -10.42 -34.35
N ARG A 356 -20.68 -10.91 -35.56
CA ARG A 356 -21.12 -10.09 -36.72
C ARG A 356 -22.32 -9.21 -36.40
N THR A 357 -23.22 -9.67 -35.55
CA THR A 357 -24.47 -8.97 -35.23
C THR A 357 -24.40 -8.06 -34.04
N LEU A 358 -23.25 -8.02 -33.33
CA LEU A 358 -23.07 -7.18 -32.16
C LEU A 358 -22.81 -5.73 -32.55
N PRO A 359 -23.35 -4.75 -31.80
CA PRO A 359 -23.18 -3.34 -32.11
C PRO A 359 -21.79 -2.83 -31.66
N LEU A 360 -20.74 -3.28 -32.33
CA LEU A 360 -19.35 -2.97 -32.04
C LEU A 360 -18.70 -2.27 -33.23
N HIS A 361 -17.73 -1.40 -33.01
CA HIS A 361 -17.07 -0.64 -34.05
C HIS A 361 -16.32 -1.56 -35.04
N ALA A 362 -15.45 -2.40 -34.50
CA ALA A 362 -14.71 -3.38 -35.29
C ALA A 362 -14.44 -4.65 -34.51
N VAL A 363 -14.39 -5.80 -35.18
CA VAL A 363 -14.04 -7.08 -34.56
C VAL A 363 -12.93 -7.74 -35.38
N THR A 364 -11.83 -8.05 -34.76
CA THR A 364 -10.67 -8.72 -35.34
C THR A 364 -10.43 -10.04 -34.64
N VAL A 365 -10.45 -11.17 -35.36
CA VAL A 365 -10.19 -12.50 -34.79
C VAL A 365 -8.88 -13.07 -35.33
N LYS A 366 -7.98 -13.46 -34.47
CA LYS A 366 -6.66 -14.03 -34.80
C LYS A 366 -6.56 -15.47 -34.32
N VAL A 367 -6.06 -16.36 -35.17
CA VAL A 367 -5.65 -17.71 -34.74
C VAL A 367 -4.23 -17.62 -34.20
N VAL A 368 -4.02 -18.13 -32.99
CA VAL A 368 -2.75 -18.05 -32.24
C VAL A 368 -2.29 -19.43 -31.79
N GLU A 369 -1.02 -19.56 -31.48
CA GLU A 369 -0.46 -20.80 -30.92
C GLU A 369 -1.12 -21.13 -29.55
N ASN A 370 -1.47 -22.40 -29.36
CA ASN A 370 -1.99 -22.88 -28.06
C ASN A 370 -0.84 -23.10 -27.06
N ARG A 371 -0.29 -22.01 -26.57
CA ARG A 371 0.85 -22.02 -25.65
C ARG A 371 0.71 -20.89 -24.61
N GLY A 372 0.92 -21.20 -23.35
CA GLY A 372 0.85 -20.19 -22.26
C GLY A 372 -0.55 -19.66 -21.97
N ARG A 373 -1.60 -20.32 -22.45
CA ARG A 373 -3.03 -20.01 -22.24
C ARG A 373 -3.40 -18.58 -22.65
N ASP A 374 -4.34 -17.99 -21.92
CA ASP A 374 -4.85 -16.63 -22.09
C ASP A 374 -3.75 -15.55 -21.97
N VAL A 375 -2.78 -15.73 -21.08
CA VAL A 375 -1.73 -14.75 -20.81
C VAL A 375 -0.78 -14.58 -21.99
N ALA A 376 -0.33 -15.68 -22.61
CA ALA A 376 0.53 -15.59 -23.80
C ALA A 376 -0.24 -14.99 -24.98
N ALA A 377 -1.46 -15.46 -25.23
CA ALA A 377 -2.32 -14.89 -26.26
C ALA A 377 -2.55 -13.39 -26.07
N PHE A 378 -2.72 -12.95 -24.82
CA PHE A 378 -2.84 -11.52 -24.51
C PHE A 378 -1.57 -10.75 -24.82
N LEU A 379 -0.43 -11.18 -24.27
CA LEU A 379 0.81 -10.39 -24.33
C LEU A 379 1.51 -10.45 -25.69
N CYS A 380 1.48 -11.62 -26.36
CA CYS A 380 2.15 -11.80 -27.64
C CYS A 380 1.30 -11.31 -28.83
N ASP A 381 -0.03 -11.48 -28.77
CA ASP A 381 -0.89 -11.31 -29.93
C ASP A 381 -1.85 -10.14 -29.85
N LEU A 382 -2.44 -9.85 -28.70
CA LEU A 382 -3.45 -8.80 -28.52
C LEU A 382 -2.85 -7.48 -28.06
N ALA A 383 -1.94 -7.49 -27.10
CA ALA A 383 -1.32 -6.28 -26.55
C ALA A 383 -0.63 -5.41 -27.62
N PRO A 384 0.07 -5.94 -28.63
CA PRO A 384 0.65 -5.12 -29.70
C PRO A 384 -0.37 -4.28 -30.47
N GLN A 385 -1.64 -4.72 -30.54
CA GLN A 385 -2.69 -4.07 -31.31
C GLN A 385 -3.36 -2.90 -30.57
N ILE A 386 -3.23 -2.85 -29.24
CA ILE A 386 -3.93 -1.88 -28.39
C ILE A 386 -3.02 -0.77 -27.86
N ARG A 387 -1.78 -0.66 -28.32
CA ARG A 387 -0.79 0.32 -27.81
C ARG A 387 -1.27 1.77 -27.86
N GLU A 388 -2.06 2.11 -28.85
CA GLU A 388 -2.58 3.46 -29.09
C GLU A 388 -3.98 3.69 -28.48
N TYR A 389 -4.50 2.72 -27.71
CA TYR A 389 -5.77 2.86 -27.02
C TYR A 389 -5.58 3.54 -25.67
N ASP A 390 -6.65 4.21 -25.20
CA ASP A 390 -6.65 4.82 -23.88
C ASP A 390 -6.94 3.78 -22.80
N TYR A 391 -8.01 3.01 -23.00
CA TYR A 391 -8.51 2.00 -22.07
C TYR A 391 -8.73 0.67 -22.77
N ALA A 392 -8.47 -0.40 -22.05
CA ALA A 392 -8.78 -1.73 -22.51
C ALA A 392 -9.33 -2.62 -21.39
N CYS A 393 -10.19 -3.55 -21.79
CA CYS A 393 -10.63 -4.67 -20.97
C CYS A 393 -10.00 -5.95 -21.50
N PHE A 394 -9.42 -6.76 -20.62
CA PHE A 394 -9.02 -8.12 -20.97
C PHE A 394 -9.95 -9.11 -20.32
N MET A 395 -10.48 -10.05 -21.10
CA MET A 395 -11.36 -11.13 -20.67
C MET A 395 -11.00 -12.43 -21.38
N HIS A 396 -11.37 -13.55 -20.80
CA HIS A 396 -11.27 -14.86 -21.46
C HIS A 396 -12.39 -15.79 -21.00
N ASP A 397 -12.70 -16.79 -21.81
CA ASP A 397 -13.61 -17.86 -21.42
C ASP A 397 -12.92 -18.77 -20.40
N LYS A 398 -13.54 -18.94 -19.22
CA LYS A 398 -12.94 -19.68 -18.09
C LYS A 398 -13.80 -20.86 -17.68
N LYS A 399 -13.29 -22.06 -17.92
CA LYS A 399 -13.83 -23.30 -17.34
C LYS A 399 -12.92 -23.79 -16.24
N ALA A 400 -13.36 -23.71 -15.00
CA ALA A 400 -12.66 -24.31 -13.87
C ALA A 400 -12.97 -25.81 -13.74
N ILE A 401 -12.64 -26.59 -14.78
CA ILE A 401 -12.90 -28.02 -14.88
C ILE A 401 -12.23 -28.81 -13.73
N GLN A 402 -11.14 -28.27 -13.18
CA GLN A 402 -10.33 -28.89 -12.15
C GLN A 402 -10.87 -28.68 -10.72
N THR A 403 -11.79 -27.72 -10.54
CA THR A 403 -12.34 -27.39 -9.22
C THR A 403 -13.61 -28.17 -8.96
N LYS A 404 -13.61 -28.95 -7.88
CA LYS A 404 -14.81 -29.71 -7.48
C LYS A 404 -15.31 -29.23 -6.09
N PRO A 405 -16.64 -29.06 -5.90
CA PRO A 405 -17.67 -29.16 -6.93
C PRO A 405 -17.54 -28.03 -7.97
N GLY A 406 -18.07 -28.25 -9.17
CA GLY A 406 -17.96 -27.29 -10.30
C GLY A 406 -18.54 -25.91 -10.00
N SER A 407 -19.47 -25.80 -9.04
CA SER A 407 -20.02 -24.53 -8.54
C SER A 407 -18.95 -23.58 -8.00
N VAL A 408 -17.87 -24.09 -7.39
CA VAL A 408 -16.77 -23.25 -6.88
C VAL A 408 -16.08 -22.51 -8.04
N GLY A 409 -15.82 -23.21 -9.13
CA GLY A 409 -15.24 -22.59 -10.34
C GLY A 409 -16.21 -21.65 -11.05
N ALA A 410 -17.50 -22.02 -11.14
CA ALA A 410 -18.53 -21.16 -11.72
C ALA A 410 -18.69 -19.86 -10.92
N SER A 411 -18.68 -19.94 -9.58
CA SER A 411 -18.74 -18.77 -8.70
C SER A 411 -17.47 -17.89 -8.85
N PHE A 412 -16.32 -18.45 -9.13
CA PHE A 412 -15.14 -17.63 -9.45
C PHE A 412 -15.34 -16.83 -10.74
N GLY A 413 -15.85 -17.48 -11.80
CA GLY A 413 -16.20 -16.79 -13.04
C GLY A 413 -17.24 -15.68 -12.82
N TYR A 414 -18.25 -15.95 -11.99
CA TYR A 414 -19.24 -14.94 -11.58
C TYR A 414 -18.58 -13.75 -10.90
N VAL A 415 -17.69 -13.96 -9.92
CA VAL A 415 -16.98 -12.87 -9.22
C VAL A 415 -16.22 -11.99 -10.21
N CYS A 416 -15.55 -12.58 -11.22
CA CYS A 416 -14.83 -11.81 -12.21
C CYS A 416 -15.79 -10.98 -13.08
N ASN A 417 -16.77 -11.62 -13.70
CA ASN A 417 -17.60 -11.00 -14.74
C ASN A 417 -18.60 -10.00 -14.15
N GLU A 418 -19.21 -10.31 -12.99
CA GLU A 418 -20.14 -9.42 -12.27
C GLU A 418 -19.49 -8.08 -11.93
N ASN A 419 -18.20 -8.09 -11.60
CA ASN A 419 -17.48 -6.91 -11.13
C ASN A 419 -16.65 -6.20 -12.23
N ILE A 420 -16.67 -6.71 -13.48
CA ILE A 420 -15.93 -6.12 -14.60
C ILE A 420 -16.84 -5.73 -15.75
N CYS A 421 -17.92 -6.50 -16.02
CA CYS A 421 -18.75 -6.34 -17.21
C CYS A 421 -20.23 -6.70 -16.95
N LYS A 422 -20.83 -6.22 -15.85
CA LYS A 422 -22.20 -6.58 -15.44
C LYS A 422 -23.26 -6.23 -16.50
N ASN A 423 -23.26 -4.99 -16.97
CA ASN A 423 -24.14 -4.47 -18.03
C ASN A 423 -23.50 -3.25 -18.72
N ALA A 424 -24.13 -2.70 -19.74
CA ALA A 424 -23.58 -1.59 -20.53
C ALA A 424 -23.37 -0.31 -19.70
N ASP A 425 -24.32 0.07 -18.85
CA ASP A 425 -24.22 1.23 -17.98
C ASP A 425 -23.09 1.08 -16.95
N TYR A 426 -22.93 -0.13 -16.41
CA TYR A 426 -21.82 -0.48 -15.53
C TYR A 426 -20.47 -0.27 -16.21
N VAL A 427 -20.32 -0.74 -17.46
CA VAL A 427 -19.08 -0.57 -18.25
C VAL A 427 -18.78 0.91 -18.49
N LEU A 428 -19.77 1.72 -18.83
CA LEU A 428 -19.60 3.17 -18.97
C LEU A 428 -19.15 3.82 -17.65
N ASN A 429 -19.73 3.41 -16.52
CA ASN A 429 -19.30 3.91 -15.21
C ASN A 429 -17.87 3.48 -14.86
N VAL A 430 -17.44 2.25 -15.21
CA VAL A 430 -16.05 1.82 -15.06
C VAL A 430 -15.09 2.73 -15.85
N LEU A 431 -15.41 3.04 -17.09
CA LEU A 431 -14.62 3.93 -17.93
C LEU A 431 -14.58 5.37 -17.37
N THR A 432 -15.69 5.83 -16.82
CA THR A 432 -15.80 7.14 -16.17
C THR A 432 -14.89 7.24 -14.91
N GLU A 433 -14.69 6.13 -14.16
CA GLU A 433 -13.75 6.13 -13.04
C GLU A 433 -12.31 6.41 -13.49
N PHE A 434 -11.88 5.92 -14.65
CA PHE A 434 -10.58 6.25 -15.21
C PHE A 434 -10.45 7.72 -15.61
N GLU A 435 -11.52 8.36 -16.07
CA GLU A 435 -11.53 9.79 -16.39
C GLU A 435 -11.45 10.66 -15.15
N LYS A 436 -12.18 10.30 -14.09
CA LYS A 436 -12.19 11.03 -12.84
C LYS A 436 -10.89 10.93 -12.06
N ASP A 437 -10.13 9.85 -12.28
CA ASP A 437 -8.92 9.60 -11.52
C ASP A 437 -7.71 9.33 -12.45
N PRO A 438 -6.86 10.33 -12.67
CA PRO A 438 -5.72 10.22 -13.59
C PRO A 438 -4.64 9.25 -13.13
N TYR A 439 -4.62 8.85 -11.84
CA TYR A 439 -3.67 7.89 -11.28
C TYR A 439 -4.18 6.46 -11.27
N LEU A 440 -5.47 6.25 -11.57
CA LEU A 440 -6.04 4.91 -11.68
C LEU A 440 -5.51 4.20 -12.92
N GLY A 441 -4.77 3.11 -12.73
CA GLY A 441 -4.20 2.31 -13.81
C GLY A 441 -4.92 1.01 -14.07
N LEU A 442 -5.41 0.35 -13.04
CA LEU A 442 -6.09 -0.93 -13.10
C LEU A 442 -7.38 -0.93 -12.29
N LEU A 443 -8.44 -1.54 -12.83
CA LEU A 443 -9.62 -1.95 -12.07
C LEU A 443 -9.76 -3.47 -12.18
N CYS A 444 -9.52 -4.14 -11.05
CA CYS A 444 -9.54 -5.59 -10.92
C CYS A 444 -10.82 -6.04 -10.23
N PRO A 445 -11.36 -7.24 -10.54
CA PRO A 445 -12.40 -7.82 -9.70
C PRO A 445 -11.83 -8.14 -8.31
N PRO A 446 -12.66 -8.22 -7.27
CA PRO A 446 -12.22 -8.71 -5.98
C PRO A 446 -11.75 -10.17 -6.10
N PHE A 447 -10.72 -10.53 -5.34
CA PHE A 447 -10.28 -11.92 -5.31
C PHE A 447 -11.35 -12.82 -4.67
N PRO A 448 -11.54 -14.05 -5.18
CA PRO A 448 -12.51 -14.99 -4.61
C PRO A 448 -12.08 -15.43 -3.21
N THR A 449 -13.07 -15.68 -2.34
CA THR A 449 -12.82 -16.12 -0.95
C THR A 449 -13.69 -17.29 -0.53
N HIS A 450 -14.48 -17.84 -1.44
CA HIS A 450 -15.37 -18.98 -1.18
C HIS A 450 -14.65 -20.31 -1.43
N GLY A 451 -15.10 -21.36 -0.74
CA GLY A 451 -14.58 -22.73 -0.92
C GLY A 451 -13.07 -22.81 -0.73
N VAL A 452 -12.37 -23.39 -1.72
CA VAL A 452 -10.91 -23.55 -1.71
C VAL A 452 -10.15 -22.23 -1.76
N TYR A 453 -10.80 -21.14 -2.14
CA TYR A 453 -10.22 -19.79 -2.21
C TYR A 453 -10.28 -19.02 -0.89
N PHE A 454 -10.82 -19.63 0.18
CA PHE A 454 -10.95 -18.98 1.49
C PHE A 454 -9.63 -18.36 1.97
N MET A 455 -8.51 -19.03 1.76
CA MET A 455 -7.20 -18.58 2.19
C MET A 455 -6.66 -17.37 1.43
N ASN A 456 -7.33 -16.93 0.35
CA ASN A 456 -7.00 -15.66 -0.32
C ASN A 456 -7.31 -14.43 0.55
N MET A 457 -8.00 -14.59 1.67
CA MET A 457 -8.18 -13.49 2.64
C MET A 457 -6.89 -13.10 3.36
N CYS A 458 -5.88 -13.94 3.31
CA CYS A 458 -4.51 -13.66 3.78
C CYS A 458 -3.52 -13.74 2.63
N SER A 459 -2.22 -13.68 2.92
CA SER A 459 -1.15 -13.66 1.91
C SER A 459 -1.05 -14.93 1.03
N ASN A 460 -1.83 -15.97 1.31
CA ASN A 460 -1.78 -17.23 0.55
C ASN A 460 -2.21 -17.10 -0.92
N GLY A 461 -2.83 -16.00 -1.34
CA GLY A 461 -3.08 -15.72 -2.75
C GLY A 461 -1.81 -15.59 -3.61
N TRP A 462 -0.65 -15.43 -3.00
CA TRP A 462 0.62 -15.56 -3.73
C TRP A 462 0.85 -16.96 -4.26
N GLY A 463 0.39 -17.97 -3.53
CA GLY A 463 0.71 -19.34 -3.89
C GLY A 463 2.23 -19.54 -4.02
N PRO A 464 2.72 -20.35 -4.99
CA PRO A 464 4.15 -20.54 -5.28
C PRO A 464 4.76 -19.38 -6.09
N ASN A 465 4.02 -18.28 -6.33
CA ASN A 465 4.35 -17.30 -7.35
C ASN A 465 5.11 -16.08 -6.81
N PHE A 466 5.27 -15.93 -5.49
CA PHE A 466 5.94 -14.75 -4.92
C PHE A 466 7.36 -14.56 -5.47
N ASP A 467 8.20 -15.61 -5.39
CA ASP A 467 9.59 -15.53 -5.86
C ASP A 467 9.66 -15.36 -7.38
N ASN A 468 8.78 -16.02 -8.13
CA ASN A 468 8.68 -15.87 -9.58
C ASN A 468 8.26 -14.45 -9.97
N THR A 469 7.30 -13.85 -9.27
CA THR A 469 6.86 -12.47 -9.50
C THR A 469 7.98 -11.48 -9.18
N LYS A 470 8.69 -11.68 -8.08
CA LYS A 470 9.84 -10.85 -7.72
C LYS A 470 10.98 -10.93 -8.75
N ALA A 471 11.25 -12.13 -9.27
CA ALA A 471 12.24 -12.31 -10.33
C ALA A 471 11.79 -11.61 -11.63
N LEU A 472 10.51 -11.68 -11.97
CA LEU A 472 9.93 -11.02 -13.12
C LEU A 472 9.97 -9.48 -12.97
N MET A 473 9.66 -8.93 -11.80
CA MET A 473 9.82 -7.49 -11.53
C MET A 473 11.25 -7.04 -11.82
N LYS A 474 12.24 -7.81 -11.35
CA LYS A 474 13.65 -7.51 -11.62
C LYS A 474 13.98 -7.56 -13.12
N LYS A 475 13.46 -8.57 -13.86
CA LYS A 475 13.62 -8.70 -15.31
C LYS A 475 13.06 -7.49 -16.06
N LEU A 476 11.93 -6.95 -15.59
CA LEU A 476 11.27 -5.77 -16.17
C LEU A 476 11.78 -4.43 -15.65
N GLY A 477 12.79 -4.42 -14.77
CA GLY A 477 13.34 -3.19 -14.19
C GLY A 477 12.38 -2.46 -13.23
N ILE A 478 11.40 -3.16 -12.66
CA ILE A 478 10.41 -2.58 -11.75
C ILE A 478 10.94 -2.64 -10.31
N ASP A 479 11.34 -1.48 -9.77
CA ASP A 479 11.75 -1.33 -8.36
C ASP A 479 10.59 -0.72 -7.56
N ARG A 480 9.71 -1.57 -7.05
CA ARG A 480 8.57 -1.19 -6.21
C ARG A 480 8.47 -2.14 -5.01
N PRO A 481 7.92 -1.67 -3.87
CA PRO A 481 7.76 -2.50 -2.68
C PRO A 481 6.89 -3.73 -2.97
N ILE A 482 7.41 -4.91 -2.69
CA ILE A 482 6.71 -6.19 -2.78
C ILE A 482 6.89 -6.96 -1.48
N SER A 483 5.85 -7.60 -0.97
CA SER A 483 5.86 -8.39 0.26
C SER A 483 5.06 -9.68 0.10
N GLY A 484 5.65 -10.80 0.51
CA GLY A 484 4.95 -12.10 0.57
C GLY A 484 3.87 -12.16 1.67
N GLU A 485 3.86 -11.21 2.61
CA GLU A 485 2.88 -11.13 3.69
C GLU A 485 1.64 -10.29 3.32
N LYS A 486 1.71 -9.53 2.22
CA LYS A 486 0.63 -8.66 1.75
C LYS A 486 0.04 -9.20 0.46
N MET A 487 -1.28 -9.27 0.40
CA MET A 487 -2.01 -9.74 -0.78
C MET A 487 -1.78 -8.77 -1.95
N PRO A 488 -1.45 -9.24 -3.17
CA PRO A 488 -1.40 -8.36 -4.34
C PRO A 488 -2.82 -7.93 -4.73
N ILE A 489 -3.00 -6.66 -5.13
CA ILE A 489 -4.25 -6.17 -5.72
C ILE A 489 -4.21 -6.51 -7.22
N ALA A 490 -4.25 -7.79 -7.51
CA ALA A 490 -4.07 -8.34 -8.86
C ALA A 490 -5.39 -8.88 -9.44
N PRO A 491 -5.53 -8.94 -10.77
CA PRO A 491 -6.70 -9.51 -11.43
C PRO A 491 -6.63 -11.04 -11.44
N PHE A 492 -6.93 -11.66 -10.32
CA PHE A 492 -7.02 -13.12 -10.23
C PHE A 492 -8.03 -13.65 -11.25
N GLY A 493 -7.56 -14.51 -12.15
CA GLY A 493 -8.35 -15.01 -13.26
C GLY A 493 -8.20 -14.17 -14.53
N SER A 494 -7.28 -13.21 -14.57
CA SER A 494 -6.90 -12.42 -15.76
C SER A 494 -8.09 -11.73 -16.45
N VAL A 495 -9.07 -11.23 -15.68
CA VAL A 495 -10.21 -10.45 -16.18
C VAL A 495 -10.19 -9.09 -15.52
N PHE A 496 -9.96 -8.00 -16.28
CA PHE A 496 -9.78 -6.67 -15.70
C PHE A 496 -9.81 -5.54 -16.72
N TRP A 497 -10.08 -4.34 -16.24
CA TRP A 497 -9.92 -3.09 -16.97
C TRP A 497 -8.57 -2.44 -16.66
N PHE A 498 -8.00 -1.76 -17.65
CA PHE A 498 -6.74 -1.04 -17.45
C PHE A 498 -6.60 0.17 -18.40
N ARG A 499 -5.90 1.17 -17.90
CA ARG A 499 -5.32 2.22 -18.72
C ARG A 499 -4.14 1.61 -19.48
N VAL A 500 -4.12 1.67 -20.81
CA VAL A 500 -3.10 0.99 -21.62
C VAL A 500 -1.68 1.42 -21.25
N LYS A 501 -1.48 2.72 -20.99
CA LYS A 501 -0.18 3.26 -20.55
C LYS A 501 0.29 2.70 -19.20
N ALA A 502 -0.62 2.24 -18.34
CA ALA A 502 -0.25 1.65 -17.05
C ALA A 502 0.44 0.29 -17.19
N LEU A 503 0.23 -0.41 -18.30
CA LEU A 503 0.88 -1.68 -18.60
C LEU A 503 2.02 -1.56 -19.64
N ALA A 504 2.38 -0.35 -20.06
CA ALA A 504 3.45 -0.13 -21.03
C ALA A 504 4.75 -0.87 -20.68
N PRO A 505 5.26 -0.86 -19.41
CA PRO A 505 6.50 -1.59 -19.07
C PRO A 505 6.41 -3.10 -19.31
N LEU A 506 5.24 -3.69 -19.16
CA LEU A 506 5.02 -5.12 -19.45
C LEU A 506 4.94 -5.38 -20.95
N PHE A 507 4.26 -4.51 -21.67
CA PHE A 507 4.11 -4.63 -23.13
C PHE A 507 5.43 -4.36 -23.87
N ASP A 508 6.25 -3.42 -23.39
CA ASP A 508 7.54 -3.03 -24.00
C ASP A 508 8.59 -4.14 -23.89
N HIS A 509 8.34 -5.15 -23.05
CA HIS A 509 9.22 -6.32 -22.95
C HIS A 509 9.27 -7.12 -24.28
N GLY A 510 8.24 -7.05 -25.11
CA GLY A 510 8.20 -7.73 -26.42
C GLY A 510 8.10 -9.25 -26.30
N TRP A 511 7.15 -9.73 -25.54
CA TRP A 511 6.87 -11.15 -25.29
C TRP A 511 6.75 -11.98 -26.54
N GLN A 512 7.33 -13.19 -26.53
CA GLN A 512 7.21 -14.20 -27.56
C GLN A 512 6.58 -15.47 -26.98
N HIS A 513 5.98 -16.29 -27.82
CA HIS A 513 5.36 -17.56 -27.38
C HIS A 513 6.37 -18.48 -26.68
N GLU A 514 7.63 -18.43 -27.08
CA GLU A 514 8.74 -19.22 -26.49
C GLU A 514 9.06 -18.82 -25.05
N ASP A 515 8.69 -17.62 -24.59
CA ASP A 515 8.82 -17.22 -23.19
C ASP A 515 7.90 -18.01 -22.25
N PHE A 516 6.89 -18.67 -22.82
CA PHE A 516 5.92 -19.48 -22.09
C PHE A 516 6.20 -20.97 -22.28
N PRO A 517 6.05 -21.79 -21.22
CA PRO A 517 6.21 -23.23 -21.34
C PRO A 517 5.11 -23.83 -22.23
N PRO A 518 5.39 -24.98 -22.89
CA PRO A 518 4.40 -25.68 -23.72
C PRO A 518 3.27 -26.30 -22.87
N GLU A 519 2.11 -26.50 -23.48
CA GLU A 519 0.99 -27.23 -22.87
C GLU A 519 1.33 -28.77 -22.77
N PRO A 520 0.80 -29.49 -21.76
CA PRO A 520 -0.07 -29.01 -20.69
C PRO A 520 0.71 -28.28 -19.57
N LEU A 521 0.20 -27.12 -19.16
CA LEU A 521 0.83 -26.37 -18.07
C LEU A 521 0.51 -26.97 -16.69
N PRO A 522 1.43 -26.84 -15.72
CA PRO A 522 1.13 -27.06 -14.31
C PRO A 522 -0.06 -26.19 -13.85
N GLN A 523 -0.72 -26.66 -12.81
CA GLN A 523 -1.89 -25.96 -12.27
C GLN A 523 -1.54 -24.57 -11.72
N ASP A 524 -0.34 -24.40 -11.16
CA ASP A 524 0.14 -23.14 -10.58
C ASP A 524 1.69 -23.08 -10.68
N GLY A 525 2.30 -21.91 -10.36
CA GLY A 525 3.75 -21.72 -10.30
C GLY A 525 4.43 -21.45 -11.66
N THR A 526 3.68 -21.15 -12.71
CA THR A 526 4.23 -20.83 -14.04
C THR A 526 4.45 -19.33 -14.21
N ILE A 527 5.14 -18.95 -15.30
CA ILE A 527 5.31 -17.54 -15.68
C ILE A 527 3.97 -16.82 -15.86
N SER A 528 2.94 -17.50 -16.40
CA SER A 528 1.60 -16.93 -16.56
C SER A 528 0.98 -16.53 -15.23
N HIS A 529 1.16 -17.33 -14.18
CA HIS A 529 0.69 -17.00 -12.82
C HIS A 529 1.50 -15.88 -12.16
N ALA A 530 2.80 -15.76 -12.46
CA ALA A 530 3.61 -14.64 -12.03
C ALA A 530 3.16 -13.33 -12.73
N ILE A 531 2.80 -13.42 -14.02
CA ILE A 531 2.26 -12.30 -14.79
C ILE A 531 0.91 -11.86 -14.24
N GLU A 532 0.02 -12.77 -13.89
CA GLU A 532 -1.25 -12.44 -13.24
C GLU A 532 -1.05 -11.58 -11.98
N ARG A 533 0.02 -11.84 -11.22
CA ARG A 533 0.31 -11.15 -9.95
C ARG A 533 1.17 -9.91 -10.08
N ILE A 534 1.84 -9.71 -11.22
CA ILE A 534 2.74 -8.56 -11.42
C ILE A 534 2.00 -7.30 -11.88
N TYR A 535 0.84 -7.39 -12.50
CA TYR A 535 0.10 -6.25 -13.07
C TYR A 535 0.04 -5.00 -12.16
N PRO A 536 -0.26 -5.10 -10.84
CA PRO A 536 -0.28 -3.94 -9.95
C PRO A 536 1.07 -3.26 -9.81
N PHE A 537 2.17 -4.02 -9.83
CA PHE A 537 3.53 -3.48 -9.71
C PHE A 537 4.02 -2.86 -11.02
N VAL A 538 3.56 -3.40 -12.16
CA VAL A 538 3.76 -2.79 -13.49
C VAL A 538 3.09 -1.43 -13.54
N ALA A 539 1.83 -1.35 -13.13
CA ALA A 539 1.10 -0.09 -13.06
C ALA A 539 1.81 0.93 -12.16
N GLN A 540 2.29 0.49 -10.98
CA GLN A 540 3.08 1.36 -10.12
C GLN A 540 4.39 1.81 -10.78
N GLY A 541 5.05 0.93 -11.52
CA GLY A 541 6.25 1.27 -12.31
C GLY A 541 5.97 2.36 -13.32
N ALA A 542 4.80 2.38 -13.91
CA ALA A 542 4.32 3.38 -14.87
C ALA A 542 3.68 4.62 -14.21
N GLY A 543 3.64 4.72 -12.87
CA GLY A 543 3.08 5.88 -12.16
C GLY A 543 1.59 5.81 -11.88
N TYR A 544 0.99 4.62 -11.91
CA TYR A 544 -0.44 4.40 -11.67
C TYR A 544 -0.67 3.45 -10.48
N TYR A 545 -1.89 3.42 -9.96
CA TYR A 545 -2.26 2.49 -8.90
C TYR A 545 -3.36 1.51 -9.33
N PRO A 546 -3.41 0.31 -8.72
CA PRO A 546 -4.49 -0.64 -8.90
C PRO A 546 -5.62 -0.39 -7.91
N ALA A 547 -6.88 -0.57 -8.33
CA ALA A 547 -8.05 -0.60 -7.47
C ALA A 547 -8.92 -1.83 -7.75
N GLN A 548 -9.87 -2.12 -6.86
CA GLN A 548 -10.89 -3.15 -7.09
C GLN A 548 -12.21 -2.48 -7.49
N ALA A 549 -12.92 -3.10 -8.45
CA ALA A 549 -14.27 -2.73 -8.82
C ALA A 549 -15.26 -3.75 -8.25
N MET A 550 -16.39 -3.28 -7.69
CA MET A 550 -17.48 -4.12 -7.24
C MET A 550 -18.82 -3.56 -7.71
N SER A 551 -19.71 -4.42 -8.18
CA SER A 551 -21.11 -4.07 -8.30
C SER A 551 -21.75 -3.93 -6.91
N ALA A 552 -22.83 -3.16 -6.80
CA ALA A 552 -23.52 -2.97 -5.51
C ALA A 552 -24.01 -4.29 -4.93
N ASP A 553 -24.60 -5.14 -5.76
CA ASP A 553 -25.10 -6.46 -5.34
C ASP A 553 -23.99 -7.37 -4.82
N TYR A 554 -22.85 -7.40 -5.53
CA TYR A 554 -21.70 -8.19 -5.08
C TYR A 554 -21.08 -7.62 -3.79
N ALA A 555 -21.04 -6.31 -3.62
CA ALA A 555 -20.51 -5.67 -2.43
C ALA A 555 -21.30 -6.05 -1.17
N VAL A 556 -22.65 -6.10 -1.26
CA VAL A 556 -23.52 -6.58 -0.17
C VAL A 556 -23.21 -8.05 0.16
N ALA A 557 -23.21 -8.92 -0.84
CA ALA A 557 -22.89 -10.35 -0.64
C ALA A 557 -21.48 -10.54 -0.06
N ARG A 558 -20.54 -9.69 -0.45
CA ARG A 558 -19.17 -9.69 0.09
C ARG A 558 -19.12 -9.27 1.55
N CYS A 559 -19.83 -8.22 1.93
CA CYS A 559 -19.92 -7.77 3.33
C CYS A 559 -20.50 -8.89 4.22
N ASP A 560 -21.60 -9.51 3.82
CA ASP A 560 -22.22 -10.61 4.56
C ASP A 560 -21.27 -11.80 4.70
N SER A 561 -20.58 -12.16 3.63
CA SER A 561 -19.59 -13.24 3.64
C SER A 561 -18.43 -12.93 4.59
N MET A 562 -17.90 -11.71 4.57
CA MET A 562 -16.80 -11.29 5.46
C MET A 562 -17.25 -11.29 6.92
N GLN A 563 -18.48 -10.85 7.21
CA GLN A 563 -19.07 -10.90 8.54
C GLN A 563 -19.22 -12.34 9.04
N ALA A 564 -19.70 -13.24 8.18
CA ALA A 564 -19.85 -14.67 8.51
C ALA A 564 -18.48 -15.31 8.79
N TYR A 565 -17.47 -15.04 7.97
CA TYR A 565 -16.11 -15.55 8.18
C TYR A 565 -15.48 -14.98 9.46
N ALA A 566 -15.54 -13.66 9.66
CA ALA A 566 -15.03 -13.02 10.86
C ALA A 566 -15.70 -13.56 12.11
N GLY A 567 -17.03 -13.64 12.14
CA GLY A 567 -17.80 -14.19 13.27
C GLY A 567 -17.47 -15.66 13.56
N GLY A 568 -17.28 -16.45 12.51
CA GLY A 568 -16.88 -17.86 12.63
C GLY A 568 -15.48 -18.05 13.25
N LEU A 569 -14.53 -17.15 12.94
CA LEU A 569 -13.17 -17.18 13.45
C LEU A 569 -13.03 -16.53 14.84
N ILE A 570 -13.69 -15.39 15.07
CA ILE A 570 -13.57 -14.62 16.33
C ILE A 570 -14.28 -15.36 17.47
N ARG A 571 -15.43 -15.98 17.22
CA ARG A 571 -16.22 -16.68 18.26
C ARG A 571 -15.43 -17.74 19.05
N PRO A 572 -14.65 -18.65 18.42
CA PRO A 572 -13.79 -19.56 19.16
C PRO A 572 -12.61 -18.85 19.84
N LEU A 573 -12.04 -17.79 19.25
CA LEU A 573 -10.95 -17.02 19.86
C LEU A 573 -11.42 -16.31 21.14
N ALA A 574 -12.58 -15.65 21.10
CA ALA A 574 -13.14 -14.96 22.25
C ALA A 574 -13.48 -15.89 23.42
N ARG A 575 -13.76 -17.17 23.17
CA ARG A 575 -13.97 -18.18 24.22
C ARG A 575 -12.70 -18.63 24.92
N VAL A 576 -11.55 -18.51 24.24
CA VAL A 576 -10.25 -19.00 24.76
C VAL A 576 -9.42 -17.86 25.34
N PHE A 577 -9.58 -16.68 24.78
CA PHE A 577 -8.76 -15.53 25.12
C PHE A 577 -9.68 -14.35 25.43
N ASP A 578 -9.98 -13.91 26.45
CA ASP A 578 -10.80 -12.74 26.79
C ASP A 578 -10.51 -11.51 25.89
N CYS A 579 -10.87 -11.63 24.61
CA CYS A 579 -10.56 -10.64 23.56
C CYS A 579 -11.69 -9.62 23.46
N THR A 580 -11.38 -8.35 23.66
CA THR A 580 -12.35 -7.23 23.58
C THR A 580 -12.15 -6.34 22.35
N THR A 581 -10.98 -6.40 21.70
CA THR A 581 -10.64 -5.59 20.53
C THR A 581 -10.01 -6.45 19.43
N PHE A 582 -9.98 -5.92 18.20
CA PHE A 582 -9.27 -6.54 17.08
C PHE A 582 -7.80 -6.79 17.43
N GLY A 583 -7.11 -5.79 17.99
CA GLY A 583 -5.70 -5.89 18.38
C GLY A 583 -5.46 -6.98 19.43
N SER A 584 -6.33 -7.10 20.45
CA SER A 584 -6.20 -8.15 21.47
C SER A 584 -6.46 -9.54 20.87
N ALA A 585 -7.40 -9.68 19.95
CA ALA A 585 -7.68 -10.93 19.25
C ALA A 585 -6.50 -11.34 18.33
N ALA A 586 -5.95 -10.39 17.54
CA ALA A 586 -4.82 -10.63 16.66
C ALA A 586 -3.56 -11.00 17.45
N ALA A 587 -3.24 -10.28 18.53
CA ALA A 587 -2.10 -10.57 19.41
C ALA A 587 -2.23 -11.95 20.07
N SER A 588 -3.42 -12.30 20.57
CA SER A 588 -3.69 -13.61 21.18
C SER A 588 -3.58 -14.76 20.19
N ALA A 589 -4.10 -14.59 18.97
CA ALA A 589 -3.97 -15.56 17.89
C ALA A 589 -2.49 -15.74 17.48
N GLY A 590 -1.74 -14.64 17.36
CA GLY A 590 -0.31 -14.64 17.06
C GLY A 590 0.50 -15.35 18.15
N ALA A 591 0.25 -15.04 19.42
CA ALA A 591 0.91 -15.69 20.57
C ALA A 591 0.61 -17.20 20.62
N PHE A 592 -0.64 -17.60 20.36
CA PHE A 592 -1.03 -19.01 20.27
C PHE A 592 -0.33 -19.72 19.13
N ALA A 593 -0.27 -19.12 17.94
CA ALA A 593 0.42 -19.67 16.79
C ALA A 593 1.92 -19.82 17.05
N ALA A 594 2.57 -18.82 17.68
CA ALA A 594 3.99 -18.86 18.05
C ALA A 594 4.28 -19.97 19.07
N ARG A 595 3.44 -20.13 20.10
CA ARG A 595 3.57 -21.23 21.09
C ARG A 595 3.40 -22.59 20.42
N ARG A 596 2.42 -22.77 19.52
CA ARG A 596 2.29 -24.03 18.76
C ARG A 596 3.53 -24.33 17.92
N HIS A 597 4.14 -23.31 17.34
CA HIS A 597 5.37 -23.47 16.59
C HIS A 597 6.53 -23.97 17.47
N TRP A 598 6.67 -23.41 18.68
CA TRP A 598 7.67 -23.87 19.66
C TRP A 598 7.47 -25.33 20.06
N PHE A 599 6.23 -25.75 20.35
CA PHE A 599 5.91 -27.14 20.71
C PHE A 599 5.89 -28.10 19.52
N GLY A 600 6.30 -27.66 18.32
CA GLY A 600 6.35 -28.52 17.14
C GLY A 600 5.00 -28.79 16.48
N PHE A 601 3.95 -28.07 16.87
CA PHE A 601 2.62 -28.15 16.32
C PHE A 601 2.49 -27.26 15.09
N GLY A 602 2.76 -27.80 13.92
CA GLY A 602 2.35 -27.35 12.59
C GLY A 602 2.78 -25.96 12.13
N ASN A 603 3.52 -25.89 11.05
CA ASN A 603 3.56 -24.71 10.18
C ASN A 603 2.34 -24.77 9.27
N TYR A 604 1.46 -23.80 9.37
CA TYR A 604 0.41 -23.52 8.41
C TYR A 604 0.89 -22.56 7.33
N GLY A 605 1.78 -23.02 6.46
CA GLY A 605 2.09 -22.38 5.20
C GLY A 605 2.02 -23.42 4.09
N PRO A 606 1.37 -23.14 2.94
CA PRO A 606 1.32 -24.08 1.81
C PRO A 606 2.69 -24.35 1.18
N TYR A 607 3.74 -23.71 1.66
CA TYR A 607 5.08 -23.68 1.07
C TYR A 607 6.16 -24.26 1.96
N GLU A 608 5.86 -25.26 2.74
CA GLU A 608 6.92 -25.99 3.36
C GLU A 608 7.64 -26.95 2.38
N ASN A 609 8.65 -26.41 1.69
CA ASN A 609 9.87 -27.14 1.42
C ASN A 609 10.64 -27.34 2.74
N SER A 610 9.94 -27.61 3.84
CA SER A 610 10.55 -27.63 5.15
C SER A 610 11.33 -28.92 5.33
N LYS A 611 12.41 -28.79 6.10
CA LYS A 611 13.16 -29.92 6.64
C LYS A 611 12.23 -31.01 7.22
N ARG A 612 11.03 -30.66 7.67
CA ARG A 612 9.98 -31.54 8.23
C ARG A 612 9.25 -32.36 7.18
N ARG A 613 8.86 -31.81 6.02
CA ARG A 613 8.29 -32.61 4.92
C ARG A 613 9.33 -33.59 4.40
N ARG A 614 10.58 -33.14 4.30
CA ARG A 614 11.70 -34.05 3.96
C ARG A 614 11.91 -35.11 5.03
N ALA A 615 11.85 -34.77 6.33
CA ALA A 615 11.94 -35.70 7.44
C ALA A 615 10.73 -36.66 7.48
N ARG A 616 9.50 -36.18 7.28
CA ARG A 616 8.29 -37.00 7.20
C ARG A 616 8.34 -37.96 6.02
N ASN A 617 8.70 -37.47 4.84
CA ASN A 617 8.85 -38.32 3.66
C ASN A 617 10.02 -39.32 3.80
N TRP A 618 11.09 -38.92 4.49
CA TRP A 618 12.19 -39.80 4.82
C TRP A 618 11.77 -40.89 5.82
N LEU A 619 11.04 -40.56 6.87
CA LEU A 619 10.45 -41.52 7.83
C LEU A 619 9.48 -42.47 7.14
N ARG A 620 8.55 -41.94 6.30
CA ARG A 620 7.61 -42.77 5.53
C ARG A 620 8.30 -43.80 4.64
N LYS A 621 9.45 -43.46 4.06
CA LYS A 621 10.22 -44.34 3.18
C LYS A 621 11.04 -45.37 3.94
N ARG A 622 11.37 -45.15 5.21
CA ARG A 622 12.30 -45.99 5.99
C ARG A 622 11.69 -46.75 7.17
N MET A 623 10.49 -46.36 7.58
CA MET A 623 9.75 -47.07 8.63
C MET A 623 8.83 -48.13 8.02
N PRO A 624 8.62 -49.27 8.71
CA PRO A 624 7.54 -50.18 8.34
C PRO A 624 6.20 -49.46 8.32
N LYS A 625 5.35 -49.75 7.34
CA LYS A 625 4.07 -49.08 7.13
C LYS A 625 3.21 -49.02 8.38
N SER A 626 3.13 -50.13 9.12
CA SER A 626 2.38 -50.21 10.39
C SER A 626 2.95 -49.30 11.50
N ALA A 627 4.27 -49.19 11.59
CA ALA A 627 4.92 -48.32 12.57
C ALA A 627 4.70 -46.84 12.25
N TYR A 628 4.75 -46.47 10.96
CA TYR A 628 4.44 -45.11 10.51
C TYR A 628 2.97 -44.72 10.75
N GLU A 629 2.03 -45.63 10.43
CA GLU A 629 0.61 -45.43 10.67
C GLU A 629 0.27 -45.31 12.17
N ASN A 630 0.90 -46.11 13.02
CA ASN A 630 0.74 -46.02 14.47
C ASN A 630 1.26 -44.67 15.01
N MET A 631 2.43 -44.24 14.55
CA MET A 631 2.97 -42.92 14.90
C MET A 631 2.04 -41.80 14.47
N MET A 632 1.48 -41.88 13.27
CA MET A 632 0.52 -40.91 12.78
C MET A 632 -0.82 -40.96 13.52
N ARG A 633 -1.25 -42.14 13.96
CA ARG A 633 -2.45 -42.32 14.78
C ARG A 633 -2.29 -41.69 16.17
N VAL A 634 -1.19 -41.94 16.85
CA VAL A 634 -0.84 -41.30 18.12
C VAL A 634 -0.77 -39.78 17.95
N LYS A 635 -0.16 -39.30 16.89
CA LYS A 635 -0.13 -37.88 16.55
C LYS A 635 -1.55 -37.29 16.42
N ARG A 636 -2.48 -37.96 15.72
CA ARG A 636 -3.88 -37.57 15.57
C ARG A 636 -4.63 -37.53 16.89
N THR A 637 -4.42 -38.50 17.76
CA THR A 637 -5.07 -38.62 19.08
C THR A 637 -4.61 -37.49 20.02
N VAL A 638 -3.34 -37.14 19.98
CA VAL A 638 -2.75 -36.10 20.84
C VAL A 638 -3.04 -34.68 20.32
N LEU A 639 -3.16 -34.51 18.98
CA LEU A 639 -3.22 -33.20 18.31
C LEU A 639 -4.60 -32.83 17.76
N GLY A 640 -5.59 -33.76 17.83
CA GLY A 640 -6.93 -33.58 17.27
C GLY A 640 -7.03 -33.78 15.74
N PRO A 641 -8.25 -33.82 15.18
CA PRO A 641 -8.53 -34.26 13.81
C PRO A 641 -8.09 -33.31 12.68
N HIS A 642 -7.52 -32.16 12.98
CA HIS A 642 -7.20 -31.11 11.98
C HIS A 642 -5.90 -31.33 11.18
N ASP A 643 -5.25 -32.50 11.32
CA ASP A 643 -4.09 -32.90 10.51
C ASP A 643 -4.47 -33.90 9.38
N VAL A 644 -5.76 -33.92 9.01
CA VAL A 644 -6.26 -34.88 8.03
C VAL A 644 -6.49 -34.23 6.68
N ASN A 645 -5.68 -34.66 5.73
CA ASN A 645 -5.90 -34.77 4.30
C ASN A 645 -5.88 -33.48 3.44
N TYR A 646 -4.73 -33.27 2.85
CA TYR A 646 -4.62 -33.06 1.41
C TYR A 646 -3.65 -34.11 0.83
N GLU A 647 -4.12 -35.33 0.80
CA GLU A 647 -3.58 -36.40 -0.06
C GLU A 647 -4.80 -37.10 -0.65
N ASP A 648 -5.13 -36.67 -1.90
CA ASP A 648 -5.49 -37.48 -3.06
C ASP A 648 -5.60 -36.56 -4.29
#